data_3f1b086eae7e900a5713f74d22983c00
#
_entry.id   3f1b086eae7e900a5713f74d22983c00
#
_cell.length_a   1.000
_cell.length_b   1.000
_cell.length_c   1.000
_cell.angle_alpha   90.00
_cell.angle_beta   90.00
_cell.angle_gamma   90.00
#
_symmetry.space_group_name_H-M   'P 1'
#
loop_
_entity.id
_entity.type
_entity.pdbx_description
1 polymer ?
#
loop_
_entity_poly.entity_id
_entity_poly.type
_entity_poly.pdbx_seq_one_letter_code
_entity_poly.pdbx_strand_id
1 'polypeptide(L)'
;MEKMKNIMSEVVKKIQPLKTTSETTDFYHYIENIISNMDKSKEKKKTIGILGYTGEGKTTLLNALLGKRYLLPSGCNGACTAVVTQVEANLTDHNYTAEIDLISKEEWETQLKDLLSIKKSPSKDKNKDLTDDAIEKITALYGTDAKDKTFEELKKIDIPVFANNKKDVSCSEVSEFASELKRYVQHNTSSTGHWYWPLVKSVKIKIPDCRELLEHIVLVDLPGSGNCNKTRADMWKSKLRDCCSVWILSNINRAVNNKDAWEMLNHCYQDMVQAGECRDINFICTKSDEMDPGEYNSTLEKQIPEDKNQMTNCILHRNKRAKETLEKSLENSEFKNENIHLQVFTVSSKAFFNHNLGVRRDDTEIPQLQDVLKKINKSINQELSRNYIKEVSGVLSLIQSFQSDRRKRMAEADMKKGLLLNLEKALEKLEYQFDMLRCFLDKGLSDGVDKSEKSCLDDAKEIISPDLPQGQGGFRKILQDLCRNGGSHTSKAWKRNLDLNKCLAKHMYENMNPRFNLIFPVNTKTGISVQELIDKFSIIQPDTANTSSPMLQNINKFIKSQEDKLKELLKHEVVNKKKEIYTSVEATIQNAMASCYEEAAEKTGEGSTKEKQRILKTRIESLKPDIFRNAKKGVLIKTNELMEYIKKSMEFVLEKLIQYSFAKAIQNTMCDVSKEIEELEKLSAQLTDNTG
;
A
#
# COMPACT_ATOMS: atom_id res chain seq x y z
N MET A 1 16.82 14.04 -15.99
CA MET A 1 17.01 12.58 -16.08
C MET A 1 17.56 12.15 -17.45
N GLU A 2 16.96 12.50 -18.58
CA GLU A 2 17.40 12.07 -19.91
C GLU A 2 18.83 12.50 -20.26
N LYS A 3 19.20 13.75 -19.97
CA LYS A 3 20.59 14.23 -20.14
C LYS A 3 21.61 13.41 -19.34
N MET A 4 21.27 12.99 -18.14
CA MET A 4 22.15 12.16 -17.30
C MET A 4 22.29 10.74 -17.85
N LYS A 5 21.22 10.19 -18.44
CA LYS A 5 21.27 8.91 -19.15
C LYS A 5 22.20 8.96 -20.36
N ASN A 6 22.15 10.07 -21.09
CA ASN A 6 23.03 10.29 -22.24
C ASN A 6 24.49 10.33 -21.79
N ILE A 7 24.82 11.04 -20.70
CA ILE A 7 26.16 11.04 -20.10
C ILE A 7 26.60 9.61 -19.81
N MET A 8 25.77 8.80 -19.13
CA MET A 8 26.12 7.42 -18.80
C MET A 8 26.25 6.52 -20.03
N SER A 9 25.42 6.74 -21.06
CA SER A 9 25.54 6.02 -22.34
C SER A 9 26.89 6.31 -23.02
N GLU A 10 27.35 7.57 -23.01
CA GLU A 10 28.68 7.92 -23.53
C GLU A 10 29.81 7.30 -22.69
N VAL A 11 29.67 7.27 -21.37
CA VAL A 11 30.62 6.60 -20.48
C VAL A 11 30.71 5.12 -20.80
N VAL A 12 29.59 4.41 -20.98
CA VAL A 12 29.58 2.99 -21.36
C VAL A 12 30.32 2.76 -22.68
N LYS A 13 30.10 3.61 -23.69
CA LYS A 13 30.84 3.51 -24.96
C LYS A 13 32.34 3.70 -24.76
N LYS A 14 32.75 4.67 -23.93
CA LYS A 14 34.15 4.96 -23.65
C LYS A 14 34.88 3.82 -22.89
N ILE A 15 34.18 3.08 -22.03
CA ILE A 15 34.74 1.94 -21.28
C ILE A 15 34.64 0.60 -22.03
N GLN A 16 33.91 0.55 -23.15
CA GLN A 16 33.74 -0.68 -23.95
C GLN A 16 35.07 -1.34 -24.38
N PRO A 17 36.18 -0.60 -24.70
CA PRO A 17 37.47 -1.17 -25.02
C PRO A 17 38.13 -1.99 -23.89
N LEU A 18 37.60 -1.90 -22.65
CA LEU A 18 38.10 -2.69 -21.50
C LEU A 18 37.77 -4.19 -21.60
N LYS A 19 36.95 -4.63 -22.54
CA LYS A 19 36.63 -6.05 -22.78
C LYS A 19 37.80 -6.79 -23.46
N THR A 20 39.02 -6.68 -22.91
CA THR A 20 40.22 -7.30 -23.53
C THR A 20 40.80 -8.43 -22.71
N THR A 21 40.67 -8.42 -21.41
CA THR A 21 41.15 -9.48 -20.50
C THR A 21 40.04 -9.91 -19.56
N SER A 22 40.16 -11.10 -18.92
CA SER A 22 39.15 -11.59 -17.98
C SER A 22 38.86 -10.59 -16.84
N GLU A 23 39.91 -10.10 -16.18
CA GLU A 23 39.75 -9.16 -15.02
C GLU A 23 39.16 -7.81 -15.42
N THR A 24 39.52 -7.27 -16.58
CA THR A 24 38.95 -6.01 -17.09
C THR A 24 37.50 -6.18 -17.57
N THR A 25 37.17 -7.36 -18.08
CA THR A 25 35.81 -7.73 -18.48
C THR A 25 34.89 -7.82 -17.28
N ASP A 26 35.31 -8.39 -16.16
CA ASP A 26 34.54 -8.47 -14.93
C ASP A 26 34.25 -7.08 -14.37
N PHE A 27 35.24 -6.19 -14.39
CA PHE A 27 35.03 -4.80 -13.99
C PHE A 27 34.07 -4.05 -14.93
N TYR A 28 34.22 -4.23 -16.25
CA TYR A 28 33.29 -3.66 -17.21
C TYR A 28 31.85 -4.09 -16.91
N HIS A 29 31.61 -5.39 -16.73
CA HIS A 29 30.28 -5.90 -16.38
C HIS A 29 29.80 -5.39 -15.03
N TYR A 30 30.69 -5.19 -14.07
CA TYR A 30 30.33 -4.60 -12.79
C TYR A 30 29.81 -3.17 -12.97
N ILE A 31 30.50 -2.30 -13.71
CA ILE A 31 30.04 -0.93 -14.01
C ILE A 31 28.76 -0.93 -14.85
N GLU A 32 28.70 -1.76 -15.88
CA GLU A 32 27.50 -1.93 -16.72
C GLU A 32 26.28 -2.33 -15.88
N ASN A 33 26.43 -3.24 -14.93
CA ASN A 33 25.40 -3.63 -14.00
C ASN A 33 24.97 -2.48 -13.08
N ILE A 34 25.91 -1.69 -12.56
CA ILE A 34 25.58 -0.51 -11.75
C ILE A 34 24.72 0.44 -12.58
N ILE A 35 25.15 0.76 -13.81
CA ILE A 35 24.43 1.68 -14.71
C ILE A 35 23.04 1.15 -15.08
N SER A 36 22.93 -0.14 -15.44
CA SER A 36 21.63 -0.73 -15.78
C SER A 36 20.66 -0.76 -14.58
N ASN A 37 21.18 -0.94 -13.37
CA ASN A 37 20.38 -0.93 -12.16
C ASN A 37 19.98 0.49 -11.71
N MET A 38 20.67 1.54 -12.15
CA MET A 38 20.24 2.92 -11.94
C MET A 38 18.89 3.20 -12.61
N ASP A 39 18.63 2.57 -13.76
CA ASP A 39 17.35 2.72 -14.47
C ASP A 39 16.20 1.92 -13.85
N LYS A 40 16.50 0.78 -13.22
CA LYS A 40 15.49 -0.08 -12.58
C LYS A 40 14.92 0.49 -11.27
N SER A 41 15.66 1.37 -10.60
CA SER A 41 15.20 2.02 -9.36
C SER A 41 13.99 2.96 -9.54
N LYS A 42 13.55 3.18 -10.80
CA LYS A 42 12.43 4.05 -11.16
C LYS A 42 11.04 3.45 -10.97
N GLU A 43 10.93 2.15 -10.79
CA GLU A 43 9.63 1.46 -10.95
C GLU A 43 8.73 1.53 -9.71
N LYS A 44 9.20 2.00 -8.54
CA LYS A 44 8.35 1.99 -7.36
C LYS A 44 7.48 3.23 -7.25
N LYS A 45 6.23 3.07 -7.69
CA LYS A 45 5.19 4.08 -7.56
C LYS A 45 4.64 4.14 -6.14
N LYS A 46 4.33 5.34 -5.64
CA LYS A 46 3.62 5.52 -4.37
C LYS A 46 2.13 5.24 -4.57
N THR A 47 1.55 4.47 -3.66
CA THR A 47 0.15 4.08 -3.71
C THR A 47 -0.69 4.97 -2.79
N ILE A 48 -1.74 5.57 -3.32
CA ILE A 48 -2.75 6.34 -2.57
C ILE A 48 -4.05 5.56 -2.59
N GLY A 49 -4.52 5.14 -1.41
CA GLY A 49 -5.77 4.42 -1.24
C GLY A 49 -6.95 5.36 -1.07
N ILE A 50 -8.02 5.13 -1.82
CA ILE A 50 -9.29 5.89 -1.75
C ILE A 50 -10.34 5.01 -1.11
N LEU A 51 -10.76 5.37 0.11
CA LEU A 51 -11.71 4.66 0.94
C LEU A 51 -13.03 5.42 1.05
N GLY A 52 -14.11 4.70 1.21
CA GLY A 52 -15.44 5.28 1.44
C GLY A 52 -16.53 4.27 1.11
N TYR A 53 -17.69 4.43 1.74
CA TYR A 53 -18.82 3.55 1.45
C TYR A 53 -19.35 3.73 0.02
N THR A 54 -20.16 2.78 -0.39
CA THR A 54 -20.87 2.89 -1.67
C THR A 54 -21.73 4.16 -1.70
N GLY A 55 -21.62 4.91 -2.79
CA GLY A 55 -22.36 6.17 -2.95
C GLY A 55 -21.66 7.43 -2.41
N GLU A 56 -20.52 7.31 -1.73
CA GLU A 56 -19.73 8.46 -1.24
C GLU A 56 -18.95 9.20 -2.34
N GLY A 57 -19.06 8.81 -3.58
CA GLY A 57 -18.50 9.55 -4.73
C GLY A 57 -17.05 9.24 -5.08
N LYS A 58 -16.48 8.09 -4.66
CA LYS A 58 -15.08 7.69 -4.95
C LYS A 58 -14.74 7.75 -6.45
N THR A 59 -15.49 7.02 -7.24
CA THR A 59 -15.25 6.95 -8.70
C THR A 59 -15.48 8.30 -9.40
N THR A 60 -16.44 9.10 -8.90
CA THR A 60 -16.69 10.45 -9.43
C THR A 60 -15.54 11.40 -9.10
N LEU A 61 -14.95 11.27 -7.89
CA LEU A 61 -13.75 12.00 -7.51
C LEU A 61 -12.57 11.62 -8.39
N LEU A 62 -12.33 10.33 -8.62
CA LEU A 62 -11.27 9.87 -9.51
C LEU A 62 -11.42 10.47 -10.91
N ASN A 63 -12.62 10.44 -11.48
CA ASN A 63 -12.90 11.06 -12.79
C ASN A 63 -12.60 12.57 -12.79
N ALA A 64 -12.91 13.27 -11.69
CA ALA A 64 -12.65 14.71 -11.55
C ALA A 64 -11.15 15.00 -11.44
N LEU A 65 -10.41 14.24 -10.65
CA LEU A 65 -8.96 14.36 -10.52
C LEU A 65 -8.24 14.16 -11.83
N LEU A 66 -8.72 13.20 -12.64
CA LEU A 66 -8.18 12.89 -13.96
C LEU A 66 -8.66 13.85 -15.07
N GLY A 67 -9.60 14.75 -14.75
CA GLY A 67 -10.20 15.65 -15.74
C GLY A 67 -11.03 14.95 -16.83
N LYS A 68 -11.45 13.70 -16.59
CA LYS A 68 -12.15 12.84 -17.56
C LYS A 68 -13.51 12.40 -17.00
N ARG A 69 -14.59 13.09 -17.39
CA ARG A 69 -15.93 12.95 -16.76
C ARG A 69 -16.51 11.53 -16.73
N TYR A 70 -16.21 10.70 -17.71
CA TYR A 70 -16.83 9.38 -17.89
C TYR A 70 -15.83 8.26 -18.11
N LEU A 71 -14.58 8.43 -17.68
CA LEU A 71 -13.53 7.43 -17.85
C LEU A 71 -13.82 6.16 -17.05
N LEU A 72 -14.08 6.34 -15.76
CA LEU A 72 -14.46 5.25 -14.88
C LEU A 72 -15.99 5.22 -14.76
N PRO A 73 -16.62 4.03 -14.91
CA PRO A 73 -18.06 3.91 -14.79
C PRO A 73 -18.51 4.31 -13.37
N SER A 74 -19.26 5.40 -13.26
CA SER A 74 -19.89 5.84 -12.01
C SER A 74 -21.37 5.50 -12.06
N GLY A 75 -21.90 4.78 -11.03
CA GLY A 75 -23.29 4.34 -11.05
C GLY A 75 -24.27 5.42 -10.62
N CYS A 76 -25.36 5.56 -11.38
CA CYS A 76 -26.51 6.34 -10.96
C CYS A 76 -27.53 5.52 -10.16
N ASN A 77 -27.52 4.17 -10.28
CA ASN A 77 -28.51 3.27 -9.70
C ASN A 77 -27.82 2.07 -9.00
N GLY A 78 -27.26 2.27 -7.82
CA GLY A 78 -26.73 1.18 -7.01
C GLY A 78 -25.20 1.16 -6.79
N ALA A 79 -24.68 0.09 -6.18
CA ALA A 79 -23.25 -0.09 -5.91
C ALA A 79 -22.45 -0.21 -7.20
N CYS A 80 -21.54 0.72 -7.45
CA CYS A 80 -20.86 0.79 -8.73
C CYS A 80 -19.52 0.06 -8.78
N THR A 81 -18.77 0.02 -7.68
CA THR A 81 -17.41 -0.52 -7.67
C THR A 81 -17.36 -1.75 -6.74
N ALA A 82 -17.42 -2.93 -7.35
CA ALA A 82 -17.28 -4.20 -6.63
C ALA A 82 -15.83 -4.73 -6.63
N VAL A 83 -14.91 -4.02 -7.28
CA VAL A 83 -13.58 -4.51 -7.64
C VAL A 83 -12.52 -3.48 -7.26
N VAL A 84 -11.38 -3.93 -6.75
CA VAL A 84 -10.21 -3.07 -6.53
C VAL A 84 -9.71 -2.55 -7.89
N THR A 85 -9.79 -1.23 -8.07
CA THR A 85 -9.37 -0.57 -9.30
C THR A 85 -8.14 0.28 -9.03
N GLN A 86 -7.06 0.04 -9.78
CA GLN A 86 -5.83 0.82 -9.72
C GLN A 86 -5.74 1.72 -10.96
N VAL A 87 -5.35 2.97 -10.76
CA VAL A 87 -5.23 3.96 -11.84
C VAL A 87 -3.83 4.56 -11.79
N GLU A 88 -3.13 4.53 -12.92
CA GLU A 88 -1.79 5.07 -13.09
C GLU A 88 -1.59 5.71 -14.47
N ALA A 89 -0.49 6.44 -14.66
CA ALA A 89 -0.16 7.01 -15.98
C ALA A 89 0.32 5.92 -16.94
N ASN A 90 -0.19 5.98 -18.20
CA ASN A 90 0.43 5.28 -19.32
C ASN A 90 1.64 6.12 -19.79
N LEU A 91 2.83 5.54 -19.65
CA LEU A 91 4.09 6.21 -20.04
C LEU A 91 4.68 5.64 -21.35
N THR A 92 4.02 4.63 -21.93
CA THR A 92 4.52 3.89 -23.10
C THR A 92 3.92 4.40 -24.40
N ASP A 93 2.63 4.68 -24.41
CA ASP A 93 1.87 5.12 -25.58
C ASP A 93 0.71 6.05 -25.20
N HIS A 94 -0.08 6.49 -26.18
CA HIS A 94 -1.22 7.39 -25.98
C HIS A 94 -2.57 6.67 -25.82
N ASN A 95 -2.56 5.35 -25.58
CA ASN A 95 -3.79 4.59 -25.41
C ASN A 95 -4.22 4.53 -23.95
N TYR A 96 -5.54 4.45 -23.75
CA TYR A 96 -6.13 4.00 -22.49
C TYR A 96 -6.04 2.48 -22.44
N THR A 97 -5.41 1.92 -21.41
CA THR A 97 -5.27 0.47 -21.30
C THR A 97 -5.80 -0.02 -19.95
N ALA A 98 -6.37 -1.22 -19.92
CA ALA A 98 -6.77 -1.89 -18.70
C ALA A 98 -6.29 -3.34 -18.72
N GLU A 99 -5.58 -3.73 -17.67
CA GLU A 99 -5.22 -5.12 -17.37
C GLU A 99 -6.22 -5.63 -16.32
N ILE A 100 -7.00 -6.65 -16.65
CA ILE A 100 -8.09 -7.19 -15.82
C ILE A 100 -7.70 -8.60 -15.38
N ASP A 101 -7.48 -8.79 -14.09
CA ASP A 101 -7.23 -10.11 -13.51
C ASP A 101 -8.54 -10.78 -13.13
N LEU A 102 -8.72 -12.03 -13.56
CA LEU A 102 -9.93 -12.81 -13.36
C LEU A 102 -9.70 -13.98 -12.41
N ILE A 103 -10.76 -14.44 -11.76
CA ILE A 103 -10.73 -15.71 -11.02
C ILE A 103 -10.68 -16.88 -11.99
N SER A 104 -10.11 -18.01 -11.56
CA SER A 104 -10.12 -19.20 -12.39
C SER A 104 -11.53 -19.83 -12.45
N LYS A 105 -11.74 -20.72 -13.43
CA LYS A 105 -13.00 -21.45 -13.55
C LYS A 105 -13.28 -22.27 -12.31
N GLU A 106 -12.27 -22.92 -11.73
CA GLU A 106 -12.37 -23.73 -10.53
C GLU A 106 -12.75 -22.89 -9.29
N GLU A 107 -12.10 -21.71 -9.17
CA GLU A 107 -12.45 -20.74 -8.11
C GLU A 107 -13.90 -20.29 -8.23
N TRP A 108 -14.35 -20.02 -9.47
CA TRP A 108 -15.75 -19.65 -9.71
C TRP A 108 -16.73 -20.77 -9.42
N GLU A 109 -16.46 -22.01 -9.86
CA GLU A 109 -17.31 -23.18 -9.59
C GLU A 109 -17.49 -23.40 -8.08
N THR A 110 -16.43 -23.18 -7.29
CA THR A 110 -16.51 -23.25 -5.83
C THR A 110 -17.41 -22.14 -5.26
N GLN A 111 -17.22 -20.90 -5.70
CA GLN A 111 -18.07 -19.78 -5.28
C GLN A 111 -19.53 -19.97 -5.70
N LEU A 112 -19.78 -20.50 -6.90
CA LEU A 112 -21.12 -20.75 -7.42
C LEU A 112 -21.89 -21.78 -6.55
N LYS A 113 -21.21 -22.85 -6.08
CA LYS A 113 -21.82 -23.81 -5.13
C LYS A 113 -22.26 -23.12 -3.84
N ASP A 114 -21.42 -22.24 -3.31
CA ASP A 114 -21.74 -21.48 -2.09
C ASP A 114 -22.93 -20.52 -2.31
N LEU A 115 -22.94 -19.78 -3.42
CA LEU A 115 -24.02 -18.87 -3.79
C LEU A 115 -25.37 -19.61 -3.92
N LEU A 116 -25.37 -20.78 -4.57
CA LEU A 116 -26.58 -21.63 -4.72
C LEU A 116 -27.04 -22.23 -3.39
N SER A 117 -26.10 -22.53 -2.47
CA SER A 117 -26.45 -23.03 -1.12
C SER A 117 -27.14 -21.95 -0.27
N ILE A 118 -26.72 -20.71 -0.39
CA ILE A 118 -27.34 -19.55 0.26
C ILE A 118 -28.79 -19.38 -0.22
N LYS A 119 -29.03 -19.56 -1.51
CA LYS A 119 -30.38 -19.48 -2.11
C LYS A 119 -31.33 -20.57 -1.59
N LYS A 120 -30.85 -21.79 -1.37
CA LYS A 120 -31.67 -22.98 -0.97
C LYS A 120 -31.97 -23.04 0.52
N SER A 121 -31.38 -22.19 1.37
CA SER A 121 -31.55 -22.27 2.83
C SER A 121 -33.01 -21.93 3.25
N PRO A 122 -33.72 -22.81 3.96
CA PRO A 122 -35.15 -22.64 4.30
C PRO A 122 -35.42 -21.79 5.55
N SER A 123 -34.41 -21.09 6.10
CA SER A 123 -34.58 -20.38 7.36
C SER A 123 -35.45 -19.12 7.20
N LYS A 124 -36.44 -18.96 8.11
CA LYS A 124 -37.35 -17.81 8.19
C LYS A 124 -36.62 -16.47 8.39
N ASP A 125 -35.37 -16.49 8.84
CA ASP A 125 -34.45 -15.35 8.90
C ASP A 125 -33.61 -15.27 7.61
N LYS A 126 -34.26 -15.22 6.45
CA LYS A 126 -33.54 -14.87 5.21
C LYS A 126 -32.96 -13.47 5.37
N ASN A 127 -31.64 -13.38 5.49
CA ASN A 127 -30.98 -12.10 5.28
C ASN A 127 -31.13 -11.79 3.78
N LYS A 128 -32.18 -11.03 3.46
CA LYS A 128 -32.62 -10.70 2.11
C LYS A 128 -31.44 -10.21 1.26
N ASP A 129 -30.57 -9.42 1.89
CA ASP A 129 -29.40 -8.83 1.24
C ASP A 129 -28.40 -9.85 0.70
N LEU A 130 -28.12 -10.98 1.41
CA LEU A 130 -27.18 -12.00 0.93
C LEU A 130 -27.78 -12.88 -0.17
N THR A 131 -29.07 -13.11 -0.08
CA THR A 131 -29.79 -13.85 -1.13
C THR A 131 -29.85 -13.00 -2.40
N ASP A 132 -30.10 -11.71 -2.26
CA ASP A 132 -30.14 -10.77 -3.38
C ASP A 132 -28.75 -10.63 -4.03
N ASP A 133 -27.65 -10.49 -3.24
CA ASP A 133 -26.26 -10.45 -3.75
C ASP A 133 -25.90 -11.76 -4.50
N ALA A 134 -26.30 -12.92 -3.98
CA ALA A 134 -26.07 -14.19 -4.67
C ALA A 134 -26.83 -14.28 -6.00
N ILE A 135 -28.09 -13.86 -6.02
CA ILE A 135 -28.91 -13.83 -7.22
C ILE A 135 -28.32 -12.83 -8.22
N GLU A 136 -27.89 -11.66 -7.78
CA GLU A 136 -27.28 -10.63 -8.63
C GLU A 136 -26.01 -11.13 -9.32
N LYS A 137 -25.10 -11.82 -8.61
CA LYS A 137 -23.88 -12.40 -9.18
C LYS A 137 -24.19 -13.47 -10.24
N ILE A 138 -25.15 -14.36 -9.95
CA ILE A 138 -25.56 -15.39 -10.90
C ILE A 138 -26.23 -14.76 -12.14
N THR A 139 -27.15 -13.82 -11.92
CA THR A 139 -27.85 -13.14 -13.03
C THR A 139 -26.92 -12.26 -13.87
N ALA A 140 -25.92 -11.62 -13.27
CA ALA A 140 -24.96 -10.83 -14.04
C ALA A 140 -24.23 -11.68 -15.09
N LEU A 141 -23.80 -12.88 -14.73
CA LEU A 141 -23.05 -13.77 -15.64
C LEU A 141 -23.92 -14.53 -16.61
N TYR A 142 -25.01 -15.12 -16.10
CA TYR A 142 -25.79 -16.12 -16.80
C TYR A 142 -27.14 -15.60 -17.31
N GLY A 143 -27.50 -14.36 -16.99
CA GLY A 143 -28.79 -13.78 -17.32
C GLY A 143 -29.90 -14.06 -16.30
N THR A 144 -31.06 -13.40 -16.47
CA THR A 144 -32.19 -13.49 -15.53
C THR A 144 -32.77 -14.89 -15.37
N ASP A 145 -32.70 -15.70 -16.42
CA ASP A 145 -33.25 -17.07 -16.43
C ASP A 145 -32.38 -18.05 -15.61
N ALA A 146 -31.21 -17.64 -15.22
CA ALA A 146 -30.28 -18.43 -14.40
C ALA A 146 -30.74 -18.59 -12.95
N LYS A 147 -31.71 -17.80 -12.50
CA LYS A 147 -32.20 -17.81 -11.11
C LYS A 147 -32.65 -19.20 -10.68
N ASP A 148 -33.26 -19.98 -11.57
CA ASP A 148 -33.87 -21.25 -11.23
C ASP A 148 -33.06 -22.46 -11.69
N LYS A 149 -31.90 -22.25 -12.32
CA LYS A 149 -31.02 -23.32 -12.78
C LYS A 149 -30.20 -23.94 -11.64
N THR A 150 -29.91 -25.21 -11.81
CA THR A 150 -29.06 -25.99 -10.90
C THR A 150 -27.57 -25.73 -11.19
N PHE A 151 -26.70 -26.16 -10.27
CA PHE A 151 -25.24 -26.07 -10.44
C PHE A 151 -24.78 -26.76 -11.73
N GLU A 152 -25.29 -27.97 -12.02
CA GLU A 152 -24.88 -28.74 -13.19
C GLU A 152 -25.33 -28.10 -14.51
N GLU A 153 -26.48 -27.41 -14.52
CA GLU A 153 -26.95 -26.65 -15.68
C GLU A 153 -26.11 -25.40 -15.90
N LEU A 154 -25.77 -24.65 -14.84
CA LEU A 154 -24.95 -23.44 -14.92
C LEU A 154 -23.50 -23.75 -15.34
N LYS A 155 -22.96 -24.88 -14.84
CA LYS A 155 -21.60 -25.33 -15.18
C LYS A 155 -21.43 -25.64 -16.68
N LYS A 156 -22.49 -26.05 -17.37
CA LYS A 156 -22.48 -26.37 -18.82
C LYS A 156 -22.47 -25.11 -19.70
N ILE A 157 -22.83 -23.95 -19.14
CA ILE A 157 -22.84 -22.70 -19.88
C ILE A 157 -21.40 -22.24 -20.04
N ASP A 158 -20.96 -22.11 -21.30
CA ASP A 158 -19.62 -21.59 -21.58
C ASP A 158 -19.55 -20.07 -21.36
N ILE A 159 -18.56 -19.64 -20.61
CA ILE A 159 -18.26 -18.25 -20.37
C ILE A 159 -16.93 -17.95 -21.05
N PRO A 160 -16.93 -17.21 -22.17
CA PRO A 160 -15.75 -17.01 -23.03
C PRO A 160 -14.54 -16.42 -22.30
N VAL A 161 -14.78 -15.71 -21.19
CA VAL A 161 -13.75 -15.02 -20.40
C VAL A 161 -12.84 -16.00 -19.63
N PHE A 162 -13.27 -17.25 -19.39
CA PHE A 162 -12.45 -18.26 -18.72
C PHE A 162 -11.32 -18.85 -19.57
N ALA A 163 -11.25 -18.53 -20.87
CA ALA A 163 -10.16 -19.00 -21.71
C ALA A 163 -8.78 -18.50 -21.27
N ASN A 164 -8.75 -17.30 -20.67
CA ASN A 164 -7.53 -16.70 -20.10
C ASN A 164 -7.87 -16.03 -18.77
N ASN A 165 -7.07 -16.27 -17.73
CA ASN A 165 -7.24 -15.63 -16.42
C ASN A 165 -6.94 -14.12 -16.42
N LYS A 166 -6.63 -13.53 -17.59
CA LYS A 166 -6.36 -12.12 -17.81
C LYS A 166 -7.06 -11.62 -19.07
N LYS A 167 -7.53 -10.39 -19.01
CA LYS A 167 -8.09 -9.69 -20.16
C LYS A 167 -7.45 -8.31 -20.25
N ASP A 168 -6.89 -8.00 -21.41
CA ASP A 168 -6.37 -6.69 -21.73
C ASP A 168 -7.36 -5.94 -22.63
N VAL A 169 -7.53 -4.65 -22.34
CA VAL A 169 -8.31 -3.69 -23.13
C VAL A 169 -7.40 -2.54 -23.50
N SER A 170 -7.39 -2.13 -24.75
CA SER A 170 -6.61 -0.99 -25.24
C SER A 170 -7.41 -0.22 -26.28
N CYS A 171 -7.66 1.07 -26.04
CA CYS A 171 -8.42 1.97 -26.92
C CYS A 171 -7.76 3.35 -26.96
N SER A 172 -7.86 4.04 -28.10
CA SER A 172 -7.41 5.43 -28.23
C SER A 172 -8.43 6.44 -27.68
N GLU A 173 -9.72 6.08 -27.72
CA GLU A 173 -10.81 6.95 -27.32
C GLU A 173 -11.39 6.59 -25.96
N VAL A 174 -11.61 7.61 -25.10
CA VAL A 174 -12.16 7.47 -23.74
C VAL A 174 -13.52 6.77 -23.73
N SER A 175 -14.40 7.11 -24.69
CA SER A 175 -15.77 6.59 -24.77
C SER A 175 -15.81 5.10 -25.07
N GLU A 176 -14.95 4.65 -25.99
CA GLU A 176 -14.80 3.24 -26.36
C GLU A 176 -14.22 2.45 -25.18
N PHE A 177 -13.13 2.97 -24.61
CA PHE A 177 -12.50 2.36 -23.43
C PHE A 177 -13.47 2.20 -22.26
N ALA A 178 -14.21 3.27 -21.91
CA ALA A 178 -15.19 3.25 -20.84
C ALA A 178 -16.32 2.23 -21.10
N SER A 179 -16.76 2.09 -22.37
CA SER A 179 -17.79 1.13 -22.78
C SER A 179 -17.33 -0.33 -22.59
N GLU A 180 -16.10 -0.64 -22.99
CA GLU A 180 -15.52 -1.97 -22.81
C GLU A 180 -15.27 -2.28 -21.33
N LEU A 181 -14.70 -1.33 -20.56
CA LEU A 181 -14.41 -1.50 -19.14
C LEU A 181 -15.66 -1.72 -18.31
N LYS A 182 -16.78 -1.14 -18.71
CA LYS A 182 -18.06 -1.18 -18.01
C LYS A 182 -18.52 -2.60 -17.67
N ARG A 183 -18.32 -3.56 -18.58
CA ARG A 183 -18.71 -4.97 -18.41
C ARG A 183 -17.98 -5.68 -17.28
N TYR A 184 -16.78 -5.19 -16.90
CA TYR A 184 -15.92 -5.79 -15.92
C TYR A 184 -15.95 -5.11 -14.54
N VAL A 185 -16.34 -3.83 -14.50
CA VAL A 185 -16.25 -3.01 -13.29
C VAL A 185 -17.62 -2.65 -12.74
N GLN A 186 -18.61 -2.40 -13.60
CA GLN A 186 -19.92 -1.93 -13.16
C GLN A 186 -20.81 -3.06 -12.71
N HIS A 187 -21.38 -2.91 -11.53
CA HIS A 187 -22.46 -3.73 -11.02
C HIS A 187 -23.74 -3.44 -11.84
N ASN A 188 -24.17 -4.39 -12.63
CA ASN A 188 -25.41 -4.27 -13.42
C ASN A 188 -26.19 -5.58 -13.35
N THR A 189 -27.52 -5.48 -13.20
CA THR A 189 -28.45 -6.59 -13.10
C THR A 189 -29.43 -6.68 -14.28
N SER A 190 -29.24 -5.86 -15.32
CA SER A 190 -30.16 -5.85 -16.47
C SER A 190 -30.00 -7.07 -17.37
N SER A 191 -31.04 -7.68 -17.57
CA SER A 191 -31.69 -8.69 -18.43
C SER A 191 -30.89 -9.57 -19.40
N THR A 192 -29.72 -9.27 -19.90
CA THR A 192 -29.14 -10.01 -21.03
C THR A 192 -27.91 -10.87 -20.75
N GLY A 193 -27.41 -10.88 -19.51
CA GLY A 193 -26.20 -11.62 -19.16
C GLY A 193 -24.91 -10.98 -19.69
N HIS A 194 -23.77 -11.66 -19.49
CA HIS A 194 -22.45 -11.23 -19.95
C HIS A 194 -21.84 -10.02 -19.24
N TRP A 195 -22.20 -9.79 -17.99
CA TRP A 195 -21.51 -8.88 -17.08
C TRP A 195 -20.49 -9.67 -16.26
N TYR A 196 -19.21 -9.38 -16.42
CA TYR A 196 -18.11 -10.18 -15.88
C TYR A 196 -17.58 -9.71 -14.53
N TRP A 197 -18.13 -8.62 -13.95
CA TRP A 197 -17.70 -8.09 -12.66
C TRP A 197 -17.62 -9.14 -11.52
N PRO A 198 -18.46 -10.20 -11.48
CA PRO A 198 -18.33 -11.22 -10.43
C PRO A 198 -17.04 -12.04 -10.52
N LEU A 199 -16.44 -12.10 -11.72
CA LEU A 199 -15.23 -12.86 -11.99
C LEU A 199 -13.95 -12.03 -11.81
N VAL A 200 -14.04 -10.71 -11.63
CA VAL A 200 -12.87 -9.83 -11.61
C VAL A 200 -12.23 -9.82 -10.23
N LYS A 201 -10.92 -10.08 -10.17
CA LYS A 201 -10.08 -9.92 -8.97
C LYS A 201 -9.63 -8.48 -8.82
N SER A 202 -9.00 -7.94 -9.83
CA SER A 202 -8.48 -6.57 -9.84
C SER A 202 -8.47 -5.99 -11.25
N VAL A 203 -8.49 -4.66 -11.33
CA VAL A 203 -8.35 -3.93 -12.58
C VAL A 203 -7.23 -2.91 -12.43
N LYS A 204 -6.27 -2.92 -13.35
CA LYS A 204 -5.21 -1.93 -13.45
C LYS A 204 -5.39 -1.11 -14.72
N ILE A 205 -5.64 0.18 -14.56
CA ILE A 205 -5.92 1.13 -15.64
C ILE A 205 -4.72 2.05 -15.81
N LYS A 206 -4.24 2.18 -17.05
CA LYS A 206 -3.20 3.14 -17.43
C LYS A 206 -3.80 4.20 -18.34
N ILE A 207 -3.57 5.46 -18.00
CA ILE A 207 -4.18 6.62 -18.64
C ILE A 207 -3.10 7.44 -19.36
N PRO A 208 -3.26 7.76 -20.64
CA PRO A 208 -2.35 8.63 -21.34
C PRO A 208 -2.48 10.07 -20.83
N ASP A 209 -1.48 10.91 -21.10
CA ASP A 209 -1.44 12.35 -20.83
C ASP A 209 -1.65 12.74 -19.35
N CYS A 210 -1.43 11.79 -18.45
CA CYS A 210 -1.55 11.98 -16.99
C CYS A 210 -0.21 12.02 -16.24
N ARG A 211 0.89 12.20 -16.97
CA ARG A 211 2.25 12.12 -16.42
C ARG A 211 2.48 13.06 -15.24
N GLU A 212 2.02 14.30 -15.37
CA GLU A 212 2.19 15.33 -14.32
C GLU A 212 1.56 14.93 -12.98
N LEU A 213 0.44 14.19 -13.02
CA LEU A 213 -0.29 13.75 -11.83
C LEU A 213 0.15 12.38 -11.32
N LEU A 214 0.42 11.43 -12.24
CA LEU A 214 0.49 10.00 -11.91
C LEU A 214 1.78 9.30 -12.40
N GLU A 215 2.86 10.01 -12.76
CA GLU A 215 4.11 9.37 -13.20
C GLU A 215 4.64 8.37 -12.16
N HIS A 216 4.62 8.76 -10.88
CA HIS A 216 5.10 7.98 -9.75
C HIS A 216 4.02 7.64 -8.73
N ILE A 217 2.76 7.81 -9.10
CA ILE A 217 1.62 7.60 -8.21
C ILE A 217 0.66 6.58 -8.82
N VAL A 218 0.14 5.70 -7.98
CA VAL A 218 -1.01 4.82 -8.27
C VAL A 218 -2.15 5.21 -7.35
N LEU A 219 -3.30 5.56 -7.92
CA LEU A 219 -4.54 5.75 -7.17
C LEU A 219 -5.28 4.41 -7.12
N VAL A 220 -5.72 4.00 -5.93
CA VAL A 220 -6.42 2.73 -5.74
C VAL A 220 -7.80 2.99 -5.18
N ASP A 221 -8.84 2.70 -5.97
CA ASP A 221 -10.23 2.69 -5.48
C ASP A 221 -10.45 1.40 -4.69
N LEU A 222 -10.54 1.54 -3.38
CA LEU A 222 -10.79 0.44 -2.46
C LEU A 222 -12.29 0.36 -2.17
N PRO A 223 -12.97 -0.75 -2.52
CA PRO A 223 -14.40 -0.90 -2.27
C PRO A 223 -14.67 -0.87 -0.76
N GLY A 224 -15.75 -0.19 -0.37
CA GLY A 224 -16.19 -0.16 1.03
C GLY A 224 -16.44 -1.58 1.56
N SER A 225 -16.15 -1.81 2.83
CA SER A 225 -16.12 -3.11 3.54
C SER A 225 -17.40 -3.96 3.50
N GLY A 226 -18.45 -3.50 2.86
CA GLY A 226 -19.79 -4.09 2.99
C GLY A 226 -20.08 -5.37 2.19
N ASN A 227 -19.33 -5.73 1.15
CA ASN A 227 -19.72 -6.79 0.21
C ASN A 227 -18.57 -7.64 -0.33
N CYS A 228 -17.47 -7.82 0.42
CA CYS A 228 -16.32 -8.56 -0.09
C CYS A 228 -16.35 -10.04 0.31
N ASN A 229 -16.20 -10.95 -0.65
CA ASN A 229 -15.83 -12.35 -0.40
C ASN A 229 -14.44 -12.38 0.26
N LYS A 230 -14.11 -13.46 1.01
CA LYS A 230 -12.83 -13.62 1.74
C LYS A 230 -11.62 -13.23 0.89
N THR A 231 -11.52 -13.76 -0.33
CA THR A 231 -10.40 -13.47 -1.26
C THR A 231 -10.28 -11.97 -1.60
N ARG A 232 -11.41 -11.27 -1.77
CA ARG A 232 -11.43 -9.83 -2.03
C ARG A 232 -11.12 -8.99 -0.79
N ALA A 233 -11.58 -9.45 0.38
CA ALA A 233 -11.28 -8.82 1.66
C ALA A 233 -9.78 -8.90 1.98
N ASP A 234 -9.13 -10.03 1.72
CA ASP A 234 -7.69 -10.21 1.91
C ASP A 234 -6.88 -9.36 0.94
N MET A 235 -7.30 -9.27 -0.33
CA MET A 235 -6.69 -8.38 -1.32
C MET A 235 -6.82 -6.90 -0.93
N TRP A 236 -7.99 -6.50 -0.44
CA TRP A 236 -8.24 -5.14 0.03
C TRP A 236 -7.33 -4.75 1.19
N LYS A 237 -7.22 -5.61 2.21
CA LYS A 237 -6.34 -5.41 3.36
C LYS A 237 -4.86 -5.35 2.94
N SER A 238 -4.44 -6.23 2.03
CA SER A 238 -3.08 -6.22 1.48
C SER A 238 -2.79 -4.90 0.76
N LYS A 239 -3.69 -4.45 -0.11
CA LYS A 239 -3.53 -3.17 -0.85
C LYS A 239 -3.54 -1.95 0.07
N LEU A 240 -4.34 -1.98 1.13
CA LEU A 240 -4.35 -0.90 2.13
C LEU A 240 -3.00 -0.75 2.83
N ARG A 241 -2.36 -1.86 3.17
CA ARG A 241 -1.00 -1.86 3.78
C ARG A 241 0.09 -1.31 2.84
N ASP A 242 -0.14 -1.35 1.53
CA ASP A 242 0.77 -0.82 0.53
C ASP A 242 0.61 0.70 0.32
N CYS A 243 -0.46 1.30 0.85
CA CYS A 243 -0.73 2.72 0.69
C CYS A 243 0.17 3.58 1.57
N CYS A 244 0.84 4.56 0.95
CA CYS A 244 1.61 5.58 1.66
C CYS A 244 0.76 6.78 2.10
N SER A 245 -0.40 6.97 1.46
CA SER A 245 -1.42 7.95 1.82
C SER A 245 -2.80 7.34 1.63
N VAL A 246 -3.75 7.74 2.47
CA VAL A 246 -5.15 7.26 2.40
C VAL A 246 -6.10 8.43 2.41
N TRP A 247 -7.06 8.40 1.49
CA TRP A 247 -8.10 9.39 1.33
C TRP A 247 -9.44 8.78 1.73
N ILE A 248 -10.02 9.28 2.82
CA ILE A 248 -11.29 8.79 3.37
C ILE A 248 -12.40 9.71 2.91
N LEU A 249 -13.34 9.18 2.14
CA LEU A 249 -14.45 9.92 1.56
C LEU A 249 -15.72 9.76 2.39
N SER A 250 -16.39 10.88 2.64
CA SER A 250 -17.72 10.94 3.24
C SER A 250 -18.53 12.07 2.62
N ASN A 251 -19.84 11.88 2.44
CA ASN A 251 -20.73 12.97 2.04
C ASN A 251 -20.71 14.07 3.09
N ILE A 252 -20.54 15.32 2.68
CA ILE A 252 -20.40 16.47 3.59
C ILE A 252 -21.56 16.61 4.58
N ASN A 253 -22.79 16.26 4.16
CA ASN A 253 -23.98 16.33 5.00
C ASN A 253 -23.97 15.33 6.16
N ARG A 254 -23.10 14.33 6.12
CA ARG A 254 -22.94 13.29 7.14
C ARG A 254 -21.55 13.27 7.77
N ALA A 255 -20.56 13.91 7.14
CA ALA A 255 -19.14 13.77 7.44
C ALA A 255 -18.81 13.95 8.93
N VAL A 256 -19.39 14.98 9.57
CA VAL A 256 -19.15 15.29 11.00
C VAL A 256 -19.68 14.18 11.93
N ASN A 257 -20.85 13.60 11.59
CA ASN A 257 -21.55 12.61 12.42
C ASN A 257 -21.49 11.19 11.83
N ASN A 258 -20.70 10.99 10.77
CA ASN A 258 -20.61 9.69 10.08
C ASN A 258 -19.78 8.69 10.89
N LYS A 259 -20.46 8.00 11.82
CA LYS A 259 -19.82 6.92 12.60
C LYS A 259 -19.13 5.91 11.71
N ASP A 260 -19.69 5.62 10.54
CA ASP A 260 -19.17 4.64 9.60
C ASP A 260 -17.80 5.04 9.02
N ALA A 261 -17.58 6.33 8.70
CA ALA A 261 -16.29 6.82 8.21
C ALA A 261 -15.23 6.79 9.32
N TRP A 262 -15.61 7.13 10.55
CA TRP A 262 -14.75 7.05 11.72
C TRP A 262 -14.43 5.61 12.11
N GLU A 263 -15.40 4.71 12.07
CA GLU A 263 -15.18 3.27 12.28
C GLU A 263 -14.24 2.69 11.21
N MET A 264 -14.42 3.09 9.94
CA MET A 264 -13.53 2.69 8.87
C MET A 264 -12.09 3.17 9.13
N LEU A 265 -11.92 4.44 9.52
CA LEU A 265 -10.62 4.98 9.89
C LEU A 265 -9.99 4.18 11.04
N ASN A 266 -10.74 3.93 12.12
CA ASN A 266 -10.27 3.17 13.27
C ASN A 266 -9.88 1.73 12.91
N HIS A 267 -10.71 1.03 12.10
CA HIS A 267 -10.41 -0.32 11.67
C HIS A 267 -9.18 -0.43 10.77
N CYS A 268 -9.01 0.55 9.89
CA CYS A 268 -7.89 0.57 8.97
C CYS A 268 -6.61 1.10 9.61
N TYR A 269 -6.71 1.84 10.69
CA TYR A 269 -5.60 2.55 11.33
C TYR A 269 -4.42 1.63 11.66
N GLN A 270 -4.66 0.51 12.32
CA GLN A 270 -3.60 -0.43 12.67
C GLN A 270 -2.93 -1.04 11.43
N ASP A 271 -3.72 -1.41 10.43
CA ASP A 271 -3.20 -1.95 9.17
C ASP A 271 -2.45 -0.90 8.34
N MET A 272 -2.89 0.37 8.37
CA MET A 272 -2.27 1.46 7.61
C MET A 272 -1.01 2.00 8.27
N VAL A 273 -1.05 2.23 9.57
CA VAL A 273 0.01 2.95 10.29
C VAL A 273 1.00 1.97 10.90
N GLN A 274 0.55 0.97 11.63
CA GLN A 274 1.45 0.09 12.35
C GLN A 274 2.05 -1.00 11.46
N ALA A 275 1.24 -1.67 10.66
CA ALA A 275 1.73 -2.65 9.69
C ALA A 275 2.13 -2.05 8.35
N GLY A 276 1.63 -0.85 8.01
CA GLY A 276 1.86 -0.15 6.74
C GLY A 276 2.89 0.97 6.79
N GLU A 277 2.84 1.82 5.78
CA GLU A 277 3.67 3.04 5.63
C GLU A 277 2.82 4.31 5.49
N CYS A 278 1.54 4.26 5.84
CA CYS A 278 0.67 5.40 5.67
C CYS A 278 1.15 6.56 6.56
N ARG A 279 1.46 7.68 5.90
CA ARG A 279 1.95 8.91 6.55
C ARG A 279 0.92 10.02 6.52
N ASP A 280 0.10 10.02 5.48
CA ASP A 280 -0.84 11.09 5.19
C ASP A 280 -2.25 10.51 5.10
N ILE A 281 -3.15 11.05 5.90
CA ILE A 281 -4.57 10.74 5.85
C ILE A 281 -5.31 12.02 5.45
N ASN A 282 -6.02 11.98 4.33
CA ASN A 282 -6.86 13.07 3.89
C ASN A 282 -8.32 12.69 4.08
N PHE A 283 -9.05 13.51 4.82
CA PHE A 283 -10.51 13.37 4.97
C PHE A 283 -11.21 14.22 3.91
N ILE A 284 -11.95 13.59 3.01
CA ILE A 284 -12.55 14.27 1.86
C ILE A 284 -14.07 14.29 1.99
N CYS A 285 -14.62 15.46 2.29
CA CYS A 285 -16.04 15.71 2.30
C CYS A 285 -16.51 15.91 0.85
N THR A 286 -17.23 14.95 0.32
CA THR A 286 -17.75 14.97 -1.05
C THR A 286 -19.11 15.63 -1.16
N LYS A 287 -19.56 15.88 -2.40
CA LYS A 287 -20.87 16.43 -2.73
C LYS A 287 -21.14 17.78 -2.08
N SER A 288 -20.11 18.62 -2.01
CA SER A 288 -20.21 19.96 -1.42
C SER A 288 -21.08 20.94 -2.21
N ASP A 289 -21.63 20.51 -3.35
CA ASP A 289 -22.66 21.23 -4.14
C ASP A 289 -24.10 20.87 -3.70
N GLU A 290 -24.30 19.76 -2.99
CA GLU A 290 -25.62 19.31 -2.59
C GLU A 290 -26.10 20.06 -1.34
N MET A 291 -26.85 21.17 -1.54
CA MET A 291 -27.39 21.99 -0.47
C MET A 291 -28.58 22.81 -0.97
N ASP A 292 -29.58 23.02 -0.12
CA ASP A 292 -30.57 24.06 -0.28
C ASP A 292 -30.13 25.32 0.47
N PRO A 293 -29.88 26.47 -0.24
CA PRO A 293 -29.39 27.69 0.40
C PRO A 293 -30.40 28.31 1.37
N GLY A 294 -31.70 28.22 1.07
CA GLY A 294 -32.75 28.75 1.93
C GLY A 294 -32.85 27.99 3.24
N GLU A 295 -32.88 26.64 3.15
CA GLU A 295 -32.88 25.78 4.34
C GLU A 295 -31.62 26.03 5.18
N TYR A 296 -30.45 26.04 4.57
CA TYR A 296 -29.19 26.27 5.29
C TYR A 296 -29.16 27.66 5.96
N ASN A 297 -29.53 28.70 5.22
CA ASN A 297 -29.51 30.07 5.72
C ASN A 297 -30.45 30.28 6.93
N SER A 298 -31.56 29.55 6.95
CA SER A 298 -32.51 29.58 8.09
C SER A 298 -31.91 29.02 9.39
N THR A 299 -30.87 28.20 9.30
CA THR A 299 -30.16 27.61 10.46
C THR A 299 -29.07 28.50 11.03
N LEU A 300 -28.74 29.62 10.37
CA LEU A 300 -27.66 30.52 10.76
C LEU A 300 -28.18 31.65 11.66
N GLU A 301 -27.45 31.95 12.74
CA GLU A 301 -27.75 33.14 13.58
C GLU A 301 -27.62 34.46 12.80
N LYS A 302 -26.61 34.52 11.90
CA LYS A 302 -26.42 35.65 10.99
C LYS A 302 -26.62 35.16 9.56
N GLN A 303 -27.72 35.60 8.97
CA GLN A 303 -28.10 35.19 7.61
C GLN A 303 -27.15 35.72 6.55
N ILE A 304 -26.91 34.89 5.53
CA ILE A 304 -26.16 35.25 4.34
C ILE A 304 -27.11 36.02 3.40
N PRO A 305 -26.69 37.18 2.83
CA PRO A 305 -27.54 37.96 1.96
C PRO A 305 -28.12 37.17 0.77
N GLU A 306 -29.36 37.44 0.45
CA GLU A 306 -30.06 36.85 -0.71
C GLU A 306 -29.66 37.63 -1.98
N ASP A 307 -28.49 37.34 -2.50
CA ASP A 307 -27.95 37.87 -3.74
C ASP A 307 -27.67 36.76 -4.78
N LYS A 308 -27.18 37.15 -5.96
CA LYS A 308 -26.81 36.20 -7.04
C LYS A 308 -25.75 35.17 -6.62
N ASN A 309 -25.02 35.41 -5.56
CA ASN A 309 -23.95 34.58 -5.04
C ASN A 309 -24.36 33.80 -3.77
N GLN A 310 -25.62 33.90 -3.33
CA GLN A 310 -26.08 33.26 -2.09
C GLN A 310 -25.76 31.79 -2.03
N MET A 311 -26.01 31.03 -3.10
CA MET A 311 -25.67 29.61 -3.20
C MET A 311 -24.20 29.37 -2.93
N THR A 312 -23.32 30.10 -3.63
CA THR A 312 -21.89 29.98 -3.47
C THR A 312 -21.44 30.33 -2.05
N ASN A 313 -21.95 31.44 -1.51
CA ASN A 313 -21.61 31.91 -0.17
C ASN A 313 -22.05 30.92 0.91
N CYS A 314 -23.24 30.34 0.77
CA CYS A 314 -23.74 29.31 1.67
C CYS A 314 -22.88 28.03 1.61
N ILE A 315 -22.52 27.59 0.42
CA ILE A 315 -21.63 26.41 0.22
C ILE A 315 -20.27 26.65 0.88
N LEU A 316 -19.63 27.79 0.61
CA LEU A 316 -18.31 28.11 1.17
C LEU A 316 -18.36 28.22 2.70
N HIS A 317 -19.42 28.87 3.25
CA HIS A 317 -19.61 28.98 4.69
C HIS A 317 -19.78 27.60 5.35
N ARG A 318 -20.64 26.73 4.79
CA ARG A 318 -20.83 25.36 5.29
C ARG A 318 -19.54 24.56 5.19
N ASN A 319 -18.83 24.62 4.06
CA ASN A 319 -17.58 23.90 3.85
C ASN A 319 -16.52 24.29 4.89
N LYS A 320 -16.36 25.58 5.17
CA LYS A 320 -15.45 26.08 6.21
C LYS A 320 -15.81 25.52 7.57
N ARG A 321 -17.09 25.59 7.95
CA ARG A 321 -17.59 25.09 9.23
C ARG A 321 -17.41 23.58 9.38
N ALA A 322 -17.66 22.81 8.31
CA ALA A 322 -17.43 21.37 8.29
C ALA A 322 -15.94 21.02 8.50
N LYS A 323 -15.02 21.74 7.83
CA LYS A 323 -13.57 21.56 8.02
C LYS A 323 -13.17 21.81 9.46
N GLU A 324 -13.52 22.98 10.02
CA GLU A 324 -13.18 23.34 11.40
C GLU A 324 -13.68 22.31 12.41
N THR A 325 -14.87 21.75 12.19
CA THR A 325 -15.46 20.74 13.08
C THR A 325 -14.73 19.40 12.97
N LEU A 326 -14.41 18.96 11.75
CA LEU A 326 -13.68 17.71 11.52
C LEU A 326 -12.23 17.80 12.00
N GLU A 327 -11.53 18.92 11.75
CA GLU A 327 -10.19 19.16 12.25
C GLU A 327 -10.11 19.07 13.78
N LYS A 328 -11.06 19.72 14.48
CA LYS A 328 -11.19 19.58 15.94
C LYS A 328 -11.45 18.14 16.39
N SER A 329 -12.29 17.41 15.66
CA SER A 329 -12.58 16.00 15.98
C SER A 329 -11.37 15.11 15.78
N LEU A 330 -10.59 15.34 14.72
CA LEU A 330 -9.34 14.63 14.43
C LEU A 330 -8.25 14.97 15.46
N GLU A 331 -8.12 16.23 15.86
CA GLU A 331 -7.20 16.67 16.92
C GLU A 331 -7.49 16.03 18.29
N ASN A 332 -8.74 15.72 18.59
CA ASN A 332 -9.17 15.07 19.84
C ASN A 332 -9.15 13.54 19.76
N SER A 333 -8.81 12.96 18.60
CA SER A 333 -8.75 11.52 18.39
C SER A 333 -7.41 10.92 18.85
N GLU A 334 -7.37 9.60 19.00
CA GLU A 334 -6.15 8.83 19.32
C GLU A 334 -5.03 9.00 18.27
N PHE A 335 -5.36 9.51 17.08
CA PHE A 335 -4.43 9.72 15.97
C PHE A 335 -3.45 10.88 16.17
N LYS A 336 -3.71 11.80 17.08
CA LYS A 336 -2.87 12.99 17.35
C LYS A 336 -1.44 12.64 17.76
N ASN A 337 -1.24 11.52 18.43
CA ASN A 337 0.05 11.18 19.06
C ASN A 337 1.03 10.48 18.10
N GLU A 338 0.65 10.19 16.85
CA GLU A 338 1.42 9.31 15.96
C GLU A 338 2.13 10.02 14.80
N ASN A 339 2.27 11.36 14.84
CA ASN A 339 2.88 12.16 13.76
C ASN A 339 2.28 11.90 12.36
N ILE A 340 0.98 11.64 12.29
CA ILE A 340 0.25 11.49 11.05
C ILE A 340 -0.19 12.87 10.58
N HIS A 341 0.06 13.16 9.32
CA HIS A 341 -0.40 14.38 8.69
C HIS A 341 -1.87 14.21 8.28
N LEU A 342 -2.75 14.97 8.91
CA LEU A 342 -4.19 14.94 8.67
C LEU A 342 -4.63 16.23 7.97
N GLN A 343 -5.32 16.09 6.82
CA GLN A 343 -5.90 17.23 6.09
C GLN A 343 -7.36 16.98 5.76
N VAL A 344 -8.17 18.04 5.75
CA VAL A 344 -9.59 17.99 5.40
C VAL A 344 -9.85 18.79 4.13
N PHE A 345 -10.53 18.16 3.17
CA PHE A 345 -10.97 18.77 1.92
C PHE A 345 -12.49 18.70 1.78
N THR A 346 -13.06 19.70 1.10
CA THR A 346 -14.49 19.76 0.80
C THR A 346 -14.70 19.88 -0.70
N VAL A 347 -15.05 18.76 -1.36
CA VAL A 347 -15.00 18.68 -2.81
C VAL A 347 -16.36 18.55 -3.48
N SER A 348 -16.50 19.17 -4.66
CA SER A 348 -17.60 18.93 -5.58
C SER A 348 -17.07 18.47 -6.94
N SER A 349 -17.07 17.17 -7.16
CA SER A 349 -16.73 16.59 -8.47
C SER A 349 -17.76 16.93 -9.54
N LYS A 350 -19.03 17.14 -9.17
CA LYS A 350 -20.11 17.48 -10.08
C LYS A 350 -19.99 18.93 -10.56
N ALA A 351 -19.74 19.88 -9.65
CA ALA A 351 -19.54 21.28 -9.97
C ALA A 351 -18.23 21.51 -10.75
N PHE A 352 -17.21 20.72 -10.52
CA PHE A 352 -15.96 20.77 -11.29
C PHE A 352 -16.17 20.60 -12.79
N PHE A 353 -17.13 19.75 -13.20
CA PHE A 353 -17.49 19.53 -14.61
C PHE A 353 -18.69 20.37 -15.09
N ASN A 354 -19.44 20.98 -14.21
CA ASN A 354 -20.66 21.71 -14.54
C ASN A 354 -20.68 23.09 -13.88
N HIS A 355 -20.26 24.09 -14.61
CA HIS A 355 -20.18 25.49 -14.14
C HIS A 355 -21.55 26.13 -13.81
N ASN A 356 -22.66 25.49 -14.20
CA ASN A 356 -24.01 26.02 -13.95
C ASN A 356 -24.49 25.79 -12.51
N LEU A 357 -23.72 25.11 -11.68
CA LEU A 357 -24.06 24.83 -10.27
C LEU A 357 -23.68 25.97 -9.31
N GLY A 358 -23.29 27.12 -9.79
CA GLY A 358 -23.00 28.30 -8.98
C GLY A 358 -21.72 28.23 -8.13
N VAL A 359 -20.88 27.20 -8.34
CA VAL A 359 -19.59 27.02 -7.66
C VAL A 359 -18.48 27.18 -8.69
N ARG A 360 -17.53 28.07 -8.46
CA ARG A 360 -16.36 28.22 -9.34
C ARG A 360 -15.48 26.98 -9.24
N ARG A 361 -14.78 26.67 -10.34
CA ARG A 361 -13.91 25.49 -10.43
C ARG A 361 -12.88 25.41 -9.30
N ASP A 362 -12.28 26.53 -8.92
CA ASP A 362 -11.30 26.62 -7.85
C ASP A 362 -11.91 26.39 -6.47
N ASP A 363 -13.18 26.78 -6.28
CA ASP A 363 -13.91 26.58 -5.03
C ASP A 363 -14.41 25.12 -4.86
N THR A 364 -14.25 24.26 -5.89
CA THR A 364 -14.56 22.82 -5.79
C THR A 364 -13.51 22.01 -5.06
N GLU A 365 -12.35 22.59 -4.74
CA GLU A 365 -11.16 21.97 -4.14
C GLU A 365 -10.60 20.74 -4.90
N ILE A 366 -11.11 20.45 -6.10
CA ILE A 366 -10.49 19.45 -6.98
C ILE A 366 -9.11 19.90 -7.47
N PRO A 367 -8.91 21.18 -7.89
CA PRO A 367 -7.57 21.68 -8.23
C PRO A 367 -6.57 21.54 -7.09
N GLN A 368 -6.99 21.80 -5.85
CA GLN A 368 -6.13 21.67 -4.66
C GLN A 368 -5.69 20.20 -4.43
N LEU A 369 -6.58 19.22 -4.63
CA LEU A 369 -6.23 17.81 -4.58
C LEU A 369 -5.29 17.41 -5.73
N GLN A 370 -5.51 17.96 -6.94
CA GLN A 370 -4.57 17.78 -8.06
C GLN A 370 -3.19 18.34 -7.72
N ASP A 371 -3.12 19.49 -7.06
CA ASP A 371 -1.86 20.09 -6.61
C ASP A 371 -1.16 19.24 -5.54
N VAL A 372 -1.91 18.57 -4.66
CA VAL A 372 -1.32 17.59 -3.72
C VAL A 372 -0.63 16.47 -4.51
N LEU A 373 -1.30 15.89 -5.51
CA LEU A 373 -0.71 14.84 -6.36
C LEU A 373 0.52 15.34 -7.13
N LYS A 374 0.45 16.54 -7.73
CA LYS A 374 1.59 17.17 -8.43
C LYS A 374 2.77 17.40 -7.52
N LYS A 375 2.54 17.89 -6.29
CA LYS A 375 3.59 18.10 -5.28
C LYS A 375 4.27 16.79 -4.90
N ILE A 376 3.49 15.73 -4.63
CA ILE A 376 4.02 14.40 -4.33
C ILE A 376 4.86 13.90 -5.53
N ASN A 377 4.33 13.98 -6.74
CA ASN A 377 5.02 13.54 -7.95
C ASN A 377 6.32 14.33 -8.19
N LYS A 378 6.28 15.65 -8.03
CA LYS A 378 7.47 16.54 -8.13
C LYS A 378 8.52 16.18 -7.08
N SER A 379 8.12 15.95 -5.83
CA SER A 379 9.04 15.57 -4.75
C SER A 379 9.75 14.26 -5.06
N ILE A 380 9.03 13.26 -5.54
CA ILE A 380 9.60 11.97 -5.95
C ILE A 380 10.59 12.14 -7.11
N ASN A 381 10.20 12.92 -8.13
CA ASN A 381 11.09 13.21 -9.27
C ASN A 381 12.40 13.92 -8.85
N GLN A 382 12.29 14.85 -7.89
CA GLN A 382 13.48 15.55 -7.36
C GLN A 382 14.39 14.58 -6.57
N GLU A 383 13.80 13.73 -5.74
CA GLU A 383 14.53 12.71 -4.97
C GLU A 383 15.25 11.72 -5.90
N LEU A 384 14.53 11.17 -6.89
CA LEU A 384 15.08 10.26 -7.89
C LEU A 384 16.22 10.93 -8.68
N SER A 385 16.05 12.20 -9.05
CA SER A 385 17.08 12.95 -9.78
C SER A 385 18.33 13.18 -8.93
N ARG A 386 18.17 13.54 -7.66
CA ARG A 386 19.31 13.69 -6.73
C ARG A 386 20.06 12.38 -6.51
N ASN A 387 19.33 11.29 -6.32
CA ASN A 387 19.94 9.97 -6.12
C ASN A 387 20.68 9.52 -7.38
N TYR A 388 20.09 9.74 -8.55
CA TYR A 388 20.74 9.41 -9.83
C TYR A 388 22.03 10.23 -10.03
N ILE A 389 22.04 11.54 -9.73
CA ILE A 389 23.26 12.38 -9.79
C ILE A 389 24.34 11.84 -8.87
N LYS A 390 24.00 11.49 -7.62
CA LYS A 390 24.98 10.94 -6.68
C LYS A 390 25.61 9.65 -7.19
N GLU A 391 24.80 8.76 -7.76
CA GLU A 391 25.28 7.50 -8.32
C GLU A 391 26.20 7.73 -9.55
N VAL A 392 25.78 8.59 -10.48
CA VAL A 392 26.58 8.95 -11.66
C VAL A 392 27.90 9.61 -11.22
N SER A 393 27.85 10.58 -10.30
CA SER A 393 29.05 11.21 -9.75
C SER A 393 30.00 10.20 -9.11
N GLY A 394 29.47 9.21 -8.39
CA GLY A 394 30.25 8.13 -7.82
C GLY A 394 30.98 7.32 -8.88
N VAL A 395 30.26 6.85 -9.91
CA VAL A 395 30.84 6.03 -11.01
C VAL A 395 31.92 6.82 -11.77
N LEU A 396 31.65 8.09 -12.13
CA LEU A 396 32.64 8.96 -12.79
C LEU A 396 33.88 9.18 -11.92
N SER A 397 33.70 9.35 -10.60
CA SER A 397 34.84 9.50 -9.66
C SER A 397 35.68 8.22 -9.61
N LEU A 398 35.05 7.02 -9.65
CA LEU A 398 35.80 5.77 -9.71
C LEU A 398 36.63 5.70 -11.01
N ILE A 399 36.02 5.98 -12.16
CA ILE A 399 36.72 5.96 -13.45
C ILE A 399 37.89 6.94 -13.44
N GLN A 400 37.68 8.15 -12.93
CA GLN A 400 38.74 9.17 -12.80
C GLN A 400 39.88 8.73 -11.86
N SER A 401 39.59 7.95 -10.82
CA SER A 401 40.61 7.46 -9.88
C SER A 401 41.66 6.57 -10.56
N PHE A 402 41.33 5.86 -11.62
CA PHE A 402 42.24 4.97 -12.35
C PHE A 402 43.17 5.74 -13.32
N GLN A 403 42.95 7.04 -13.54
CA GLN A 403 43.83 7.87 -14.39
C GLN A 403 45.05 8.42 -13.67
N SER A 404 45.13 8.28 -12.33
CA SER A 404 46.22 8.91 -11.56
C SER A 404 47.45 8.02 -11.40
N ASP A 405 48.60 8.71 -11.20
CA ASP A 405 49.95 8.25 -11.31
C ASP A 405 50.36 7.04 -10.42
N ARG A 406 51.19 6.14 -10.97
CA ARG A 406 51.70 4.88 -10.39
C ARG A 406 52.46 4.98 -9.05
N ARG A 407 52.78 6.17 -8.54
CA ARG A 407 53.68 6.35 -7.39
C ARG A 407 53.10 6.12 -6.00
N LYS A 408 51.80 5.69 -5.86
CA LYS A 408 51.09 5.65 -4.59
C LYS A 408 50.58 4.27 -4.15
N ARG A 409 51.19 3.19 -4.63
CA ARG A 409 50.73 1.80 -4.37
C ARG A 409 50.67 1.40 -2.89
N MET A 410 51.55 1.98 -2.05
CA MET A 410 51.54 1.65 -0.63
C MET A 410 50.31 2.23 0.09
N ALA A 411 49.95 3.48 -0.24
CA ALA A 411 48.75 4.12 0.31
C ALA A 411 47.45 3.46 -0.13
N GLU A 412 47.40 2.86 -1.33
CA GLU A 412 46.23 2.07 -1.80
C GLU A 412 46.03 0.80 -1.00
N ALA A 413 47.12 0.05 -0.73
CA ALA A 413 47.07 -1.19 0.04
C ALA A 413 46.63 -0.92 1.51
N ASP A 414 47.16 0.12 2.10
CA ASP A 414 46.82 0.54 3.45
C ASP A 414 45.35 0.98 3.55
N MET A 415 44.87 1.76 2.58
CA MET A 415 43.47 2.18 2.53
C MET A 415 42.53 0.99 2.33
N LYS A 416 42.82 0.07 1.40
CA LYS A 416 42.04 -1.15 1.20
C LYS A 416 41.94 -1.95 2.47
N LYS A 417 43.08 -2.18 3.17
CA LYS A 417 43.11 -2.88 4.44
C LYS A 417 42.30 -2.14 5.52
N GLY A 418 42.42 -0.83 5.58
CA GLY A 418 41.65 0.03 6.51
C GLY A 418 40.16 -0.06 6.29
N LEU A 419 39.70 -0.04 5.02
CA LEU A 419 38.29 -0.16 4.68
C LEU A 419 37.71 -1.55 5.03
N LEU A 420 38.47 -2.63 4.79
CA LEU A 420 38.05 -3.99 5.18
C LEU A 420 37.95 -4.11 6.71
N LEU A 421 38.89 -3.57 7.46
CA LEU A 421 38.83 -3.55 8.92
C LEU A 421 37.65 -2.71 9.44
N ASN A 422 37.39 -1.58 8.80
CA ASN A 422 36.24 -0.75 9.15
C ASN A 422 34.91 -1.47 8.85
N LEU A 423 34.83 -2.23 7.76
CA LEU A 423 33.68 -3.07 7.43
C LEU A 423 33.43 -4.11 8.52
N GLU A 424 34.47 -4.85 8.92
CA GLU A 424 34.37 -5.85 9.98
C GLU A 424 33.85 -5.23 11.29
N LYS A 425 34.47 -4.14 11.77
CA LYS A 425 34.05 -3.41 12.98
C LYS A 425 32.62 -2.86 12.88
N ALA A 426 32.23 -2.36 11.70
CA ALA A 426 30.90 -1.82 11.49
C ALA A 426 29.84 -2.94 11.52
N LEU A 427 30.14 -4.13 10.98
CA LEU A 427 29.28 -5.30 11.01
C LEU A 427 29.13 -5.87 12.42
N GLU A 428 30.21 -5.98 13.19
CA GLU A 428 30.18 -6.40 14.61
C GLU A 428 29.31 -5.46 15.44
N LYS A 429 29.49 -4.15 15.26
CA LYS A 429 28.67 -3.15 15.94
C LYS A 429 27.20 -3.26 15.58
N LEU A 430 26.89 -3.47 14.28
CA LEU A 430 25.52 -3.62 13.80
C LEU A 430 24.87 -4.87 14.40
N GLU A 431 25.58 -5.99 14.44
CA GLU A 431 25.13 -7.25 15.04
C GLU A 431 24.78 -7.08 16.52
N TYR A 432 25.68 -6.48 17.29
CA TYR A 432 25.42 -6.17 18.70
C TYR A 432 24.15 -5.32 18.88
N GLN A 433 23.96 -4.30 18.02
CA GLN A 433 22.78 -3.44 18.08
C GLN A 433 21.51 -4.21 17.71
N PHE A 434 21.56 -5.11 16.73
CA PHE A 434 20.45 -5.98 16.36
C PHE A 434 20.07 -6.95 17.51
N ASP A 435 21.05 -7.51 18.20
CA ASP A 435 20.80 -8.35 19.37
C ASP A 435 20.07 -7.60 20.48
N MET A 436 20.44 -6.34 20.73
CA MET A 436 19.74 -5.49 21.69
C MET A 436 18.28 -5.24 21.27
N LEU A 437 18.02 -4.95 20.00
CA LEU A 437 16.65 -4.77 19.51
C LEU A 437 15.82 -6.05 19.62
N ARG A 438 16.42 -7.20 19.32
CA ARG A 438 15.76 -8.51 19.43
C ARG A 438 15.35 -8.80 20.87
N CYS A 439 16.26 -8.61 21.83
CA CYS A 439 15.94 -8.76 23.24
C CYS A 439 14.85 -7.81 23.73
N PHE A 440 14.88 -6.57 23.21
CA PHE A 440 13.86 -5.56 23.54
C PHE A 440 12.47 -5.96 23.02
N LEU A 441 12.39 -6.48 21.80
CA LEU A 441 11.13 -6.97 21.18
C LEU A 441 10.63 -8.23 21.90
N ASP A 442 11.53 -9.18 22.20
CA ASP A 442 11.22 -10.44 22.88
C ASP A 442 10.53 -10.22 24.23
N LYS A 443 10.98 -9.23 25.00
CA LYS A 443 10.37 -8.87 26.28
C LYS A 443 8.90 -8.43 26.11
N GLY A 444 8.58 -7.61 25.11
CA GLY A 444 7.20 -7.18 24.84
C GLY A 444 6.31 -8.33 24.38
N LEU A 445 6.86 -9.21 23.55
CA LEU A 445 6.16 -10.40 23.10
C LEU A 445 5.90 -11.37 24.27
N SER A 446 6.85 -11.53 25.21
CA SER A 446 6.67 -12.37 26.40
C SER A 446 5.55 -11.83 27.30
N ASP A 447 5.55 -10.52 27.57
CA ASP A 447 4.49 -9.86 28.33
C ASP A 447 3.11 -10.06 27.65
N GLY A 448 3.08 -10.04 26.31
CA GLY A 448 1.89 -10.29 25.49
C GLY A 448 1.41 -11.74 25.56
N VAL A 449 2.31 -12.72 25.52
CA VAL A 449 1.99 -14.15 25.69
C VAL A 449 1.33 -14.38 27.03
N ASP A 450 1.95 -13.91 28.12
CA ASP A 450 1.48 -14.12 29.49
C ASP A 450 0.07 -13.55 29.73
N LYS A 451 -0.22 -12.39 29.13
CA LYS A 451 -1.56 -11.78 29.20
C LYS A 451 -2.57 -12.52 28.34
N SER A 452 -2.20 -12.86 27.11
CA SER A 452 -3.08 -13.59 26.20
C SER A 452 -3.45 -14.97 26.73
N GLU A 453 -2.51 -15.71 27.33
CA GLU A 453 -2.78 -17.00 27.99
C GLU A 453 -3.79 -16.86 29.15
N LYS A 454 -3.84 -15.72 29.82
CA LYS A 454 -4.77 -15.50 30.95
C LYS A 454 -6.17 -15.09 30.50
N SER A 455 -6.28 -14.25 29.48
CA SER A 455 -7.55 -13.56 29.13
C SER A 455 -8.22 -14.04 27.85
N CYS A 456 -7.55 -14.84 27.00
CA CYS A 456 -8.04 -15.19 25.66
C CYS A 456 -9.47 -15.77 25.61
N LEU A 457 -9.89 -16.49 26.62
CA LEU A 457 -11.24 -17.07 26.69
C LEU A 457 -12.30 -16.03 27.01
N ASP A 458 -11.97 -15.09 27.90
CA ASP A 458 -12.89 -14.00 28.26
C ASP A 458 -13.02 -13.02 27.08
N ASP A 459 -11.92 -12.68 26.42
CA ASP A 459 -11.94 -11.85 25.21
C ASP A 459 -12.72 -12.53 24.09
N ALA A 460 -12.48 -13.82 23.83
CA ALA A 460 -13.19 -14.58 22.80
C ALA A 460 -14.70 -14.70 23.09
N LYS A 461 -15.11 -14.65 24.34
CA LYS A 461 -16.52 -14.72 24.77
C LYS A 461 -17.35 -13.59 24.14
N GLU A 462 -16.78 -12.40 23.99
CA GLU A 462 -17.45 -11.26 23.36
C GLU A 462 -17.90 -11.54 21.91
N ILE A 463 -17.16 -12.42 21.21
CA ILE A 463 -17.45 -12.80 19.82
C ILE A 463 -18.20 -14.11 19.75
N ILE A 464 -17.78 -15.11 20.52
CA ILE A 464 -18.33 -16.48 20.46
C ILE A 464 -19.68 -16.58 21.18
N SER A 465 -19.87 -15.84 22.26
CA SER A 465 -21.09 -15.90 23.12
C SER A 465 -21.44 -14.52 23.66
N PRO A 466 -21.73 -13.53 22.81
CA PRO A 466 -22.04 -12.19 23.24
C PRO A 466 -23.34 -12.13 24.04
N ASP A 467 -23.39 -11.26 25.04
CA ASP A 467 -24.62 -10.93 25.78
C ASP A 467 -25.49 -10.04 24.88
N LEU A 468 -26.47 -10.64 24.18
CA LEU A 468 -27.32 -9.94 23.22
C LEU A 468 -28.55 -9.32 23.91
N PRO A 469 -28.90 -8.06 23.60
CA PRO A 469 -30.18 -7.47 24.00
C PRO A 469 -31.35 -8.30 23.44
N GLN A 470 -32.48 -8.36 24.18
CA GLN A 470 -33.71 -8.98 23.71
C GLN A 470 -34.14 -8.37 22.38
N GLY A 471 -34.23 -9.19 21.31
CA GLY A 471 -34.67 -8.77 19.98
C GLY A 471 -33.53 -8.63 18.94
N GLN A 472 -32.25 -8.71 19.28
CA GLN A 472 -31.15 -8.79 18.31
C GLN A 472 -31.03 -10.21 17.77
N GLY A 473 -31.73 -10.49 16.64
CA GLY A 473 -31.63 -11.75 15.90
C GLY A 473 -30.38 -11.86 15.02
N GLY A 474 -30.15 -13.02 14.43
CA GLY A 474 -29.13 -13.22 13.40
C GLY A 474 -27.78 -13.76 13.88
N PHE A 475 -27.54 -13.91 15.19
CA PHE A 475 -26.26 -14.41 15.73
C PHE A 475 -25.84 -15.78 15.17
N ARG A 476 -26.79 -16.72 15.01
CA ARG A 476 -26.53 -18.05 14.43
C ARG A 476 -25.83 -17.94 13.07
N LYS A 477 -26.30 -17.01 12.23
CA LYS A 477 -25.74 -16.80 10.89
C LYS A 477 -24.39 -16.10 10.97
N ILE A 478 -24.27 -15.08 11.80
CA ILE A 478 -23.01 -14.36 12.02
C ILE A 478 -21.91 -15.34 12.44
N LEU A 479 -22.20 -16.22 13.40
CA LEU A 479 -21.24 -17.23 13.86
C LEU A 479 -20.90 -18.26 12.76
N GLN A 480 -21.91 -18.65 11.95
CA GLN A 480 -21.70 -19.51 10.78
C GLN A 480 -20.77 -18.88 9.76
N ASP A 481 -21.02 -17.61 9.41
CA ASP A 481 -20.24 -16.89 8.41
C ASP A 481 -18.82 -16.57 8.93
N LEU A 482 -18.68 -16.29 10.23
CA LEU A 482 -17.38 -16.14 10.89
C LEU A 482 -16.55 -17.42 10.78
N CYS A 483 -17.14 -18.59 11.05
CA CYS A 483 -16.45 -19.86 10.89
C CYS A 483 -16.09 -20.14 9.42
N ARG A 484 -17.01 -19.94 8.48
CA ARG A 484 -16.76 -20.12 7.03
C ARG A 484 -15.65 -19.22 6.50
N ASN A 485 -15.51 -18.01 7.07
CA ASN A 485 -14.52 -17.04 6.66
C ASN A 485 -13.22 -17.09 7.49
N GLY A 486 -12.96 -18.20 8.19
CA GLY A 486 -11.69 -18.38 8.92
C GLY A 486 -11.54 -17.44 10.12
N GLY A 487 -12.64 -17.19 10.84
CA GLY A 487 -12.65 -16.41 12.08
C GLY A 487 -12.93 -14.92 11.93
N SER A 488 -13.25 -14.44 10.72
CA SER A 488 -13.54 -13.02 10.47
C SER A 488 -14.86 -12.83 9.71
N HIS A 489 -15.71 -11.90 10.14
CA HIS A 489 -16.97 -11.58 9.48
C HIS A 489 -17.41 -10.13 9.72
N THR A 490 -17.77 -9.42 8.66
CA THR A 490 -18.38 -8.08 8.77
C THR A 490 -19.89 -8.21 8.76
N SER A 491 -20.53 -7.95 9.90
CA SER A 491 -21.97 -8.06 10.06
C SER A 491 -22.66 -6.72 9.75
N LYS A 492 -23.47 -6.69 8.68
CA LYS A 492 -24.34 -5.54 8.36
C LYS A 492 -25.43 -5.36 9.42
N ALA A 493 -25.96 -6.46 9.96
CA ALA A 493 -27.01 -6.43 10.98
C ALA A 493 -26.52 -5.83 12.30
N TRP A 494 -25.28 -6.10 12.68
CA TRP A 494 -24.68 -5.57 13.91
C TRP A 494 -23.81 -4.36 13.67
N LYS A 495 -23.61 -3.97 12.40
CA LYS A 495 -22.71 -2.87 11.99
C LYS A 495 -21.32 -2.99 12.62
N ARG A 496 -20.82 -4.20 12.80
CA ARG A 496 -19.53 -4.51 13.43
C ARG A 496 -18.71 -5.46 12.57
N ASN A 497 -17.42 -5.24 12.56
CA ASN A 497 -16.46 -6.23 12.07
C ASN A 497 -16.07 -7.13 13.24
N LEU A 498 -16.36 -8.43 13.13
CA LEU A 498 -16.02 -9.44 14.11
C LEU A 498 -14.83 -10.22 13.58
N ASP A 499 -13.75 -10.22 14.33
CA ASP A 499 -12.51 -10.93 13.97
C ASP A 499 -11.96 -11.61 15.22
N LEU A 500 -12.18 -12.94 15.30
CA LEU A 500 -11.76 -13.75 16.43
C LEU A 500 -10.23 -13.88 16.48
N ASN A 501 -9.55 -13.86 15.33
CA ASN A 501 -8.09 -13.92 15.27
C ASN A 501 -7.46 -12.64 15.82
N LYS A 502 -8.00 -11.47 15.43
CA LYS A 502 -7.58 -10.17 16.00
C LYS A 502 -7.90 -10.08 17.50
N CYS A 503 -9.06 -10.60 17.91
CA CYS A 503 -9.45 -10.62 19.32
C CYS A 503 -8.45 -11.45 20.15
N LEU A 504 -8.06 -12.63 19.69
CA LEU A 504 -7.06 -13.47 20.34
C LEU A 504 -5.65 -12.82 20.31
N ALA A 505 -5.32 -12.09 19.24
CA ALA A 505 -4.04 -11.40 19.09
C ALA A 505 -3.95 -10.10 19.92
N LYS A 506 -5.04 -9.60 20.48
CA LYS A 506 -5.16 -8.27 21.10
C LYS A 506 -4.03 -7.97 22.07
N HIS A 507 -3.86 -8.80 23.08
CA HIS A 507 -2.84 -8.56 24.11
C HIS A 507 -1.40 -8.75 23.62
N MET A 508 -1.20 -9.60 22.60
CA MET A 508 0.08 -9.68 21.91
C MET A 508 0.43 -8.32 21.27
N TYR A 509 -0.50 -7.72 20.55
CA TYR A 509 -0.29 -6.41 19.92
C TYR A 509 -0.16 -5.28 20.95
N GLU A 510 -1.00 -5.22 21.98
CA GLU A 510 -0.95 -4.19 23.02
C GLU A 510 0.44 -4.12 23.70
N ASN A 511 1.08 -5.26 23.92
CA ASN A 511 2.39 -5.31 24.59
C ASN A 511 3.57 -5.24 23.60
N MET A 512 3.38 -5.67 22.35
CA MET A 512 4.39 -5.58 21.30
C MET A 512 4.50 -4.16 20.71
N ASN A 513 3.37 -3.49 20.43
CA ASN A 513 3.31 -2.24 19.68
C ASN A 513 4.22 -1.13 20.22
N PRO A 514 4.29 -0.84 21.51
CA PRO A 514 5.16 0.23 22.02
C PRO A 514 6.63 0.01 21.66
N ARG A 515 7.10 -1.25 21.68
CA ARG A 515 8.47 -1.62 21.32
C ARG A 515 8.66 -1.74 19.82
N PHE A 516 7.69 -2.32 19.13
CA PHE A 516 7.70 -2.49 17.70
C PHE A 516 7.78 -1.13 16.98
N ASN A 517 7.03 -0.14 17.44
CA ASN A 517 7.05 1.21 16.87
C ASN A 517 8.38 1.95 17.10
N LEU A 518 9.13 1.61 18.15
CA LEU A 518 10.48 2.13 18.35
C LEU A 518 11.50 1.48 17.41
N ILE A 519 11.34 0.19 17.13
CA ILE A 519 12.22 -0.58 16.22
C ILE A 519 11.90 -0.26 14.75
N PHE A 520 10.62 -0.13 14.41
CA PHE A 520 10.10 0.08 13.07
C PHE A 520 9.17 1.31 13.01
N PRO A 521 9.67 2.52 13.29
CA PRO A 521 8.85 3.72 13.29
C PRO A 521 8.37 4.06 11.86
N VAL A 522 7.24 4.77 11.78
CA VAL A 522 6.69 5.22 10.49
C VAL A 522 7.30 6.55 10.05
N ASN A 523 7.47 7.51 10.97
CA ASN A 523 7.88 8.89 10.62
C ASN A 523 8.83 9.55 11.60
N THR A 524 9.25 8.86 12.64
CA THR A 524 10.04 9.46 13.73
C THR A 524 11.40 8.83 13.85
N LYS A 525 12.36 9.62 14.30
CA LYS A 525 13.65 9.09 14.76
C LYS A 525 13.48 8.67 16.22
N THR A 526 13.71 7.40 16.49
CA THR A 526 13.62 6.83 17.84
C THR A 526 14.98 6.66 18.51
N GLY A 527 16.05 6.84 17.75
CA GLY A 527 17.43 6.61 18.20
C GLY A 527 17.90 5.16 18.07
N ILE A 528 16.95 4.22 18.02
CA ILE A 528 17.19 2.76 18.04
C ILE A 528 16.53 2.00 16.88
N SER A 529 15.92 2.69 15.90
CA SER A 529 15.25 1.99 14.81
C SER A 529 16.23 1.28 13.87
N VAL A 530 15.77 0.18 13.26
CA VAL A 530 16.55 -0.56 12.25
C VAL A 530 17.01 0.36 11.11
N GLN A 531 16.14 1.26 10.65
CA GLN A 531 16.48 2.24 9.60
C GLN A 531 17.58 3.21 10.04
N GLU A 532 17.55 3.70 11.28
CA GLU A 532 18.61 4.57 11.82
C GLU A 532 19.92 3.83 12.02
N LEU A 533 19.88 2.54 12.38
CA LEU A 533 21.08 1.71 12.44
C LEU A 533 21.73 1.53 11.08
N ILE A 534 20.90 1.31 10.03
CA ILE A 534 21.35 1.29 8.64
C ILE A 534 21.97 2.64 8.25
N ASP A 535 21.32 3.76 8.57
CA ASP A 535 21.84 5.10 8.25
C ASP A 535 23.16 5.41 8.95
N LYS A 536 23.32 5.01 10.21
CA LYS A 536 24.55 5.21 11.00
C LYS A 536 25.71 4.28 10.60
N PHE A 537 25.41 3.20 9.90
CA PHE A 537 26.45 2.32 9.37
C PHE A 537 27.33 3.07 8.37
N SER A 538 28.63 2.98 8.47
CA SER A 538 29.57 3.48 7.44
C SER A 538 30.94 2.83 7.59
N ILE A 539 31.52 2.49 6.44
CA ILE A 539 32.88 1.98 6.36
C ILE A 539 33.91 3.09 6.15
N ILE A 540 33.45 4.29 5.81
CA ILE A 540 34.30 5.46 5.66
C ILE A 540 34.37 6.19 7.00
N GLN A 541 35.51 6.06 7.70
CA GLN A 541 35.77 6.71 8.96
C GLN A 541 36.62 7.98 8.73
N PRO A 542 36.70 8.92 9.69
CA PRO A 542 37.51 10.13 9.56
C PRO A 542 38.96 9.89 9.12
N ASP A 543 39.57 8.81 9.59
CA ASP A 543 40.96 8.42 9.26
C ASP A 543 41.09 8.01 7.78
N THR A 544 40.06 7.40 7.20
CA THR A 544 40.04 7.01 5.78
C THR A 544 39.49 8.12 4.89
N ALA A 545 38.71 9.07 5.43
CA ALA A 545 38.12 10.19 4.70
C ALA A 545 39.14 11.30 4.43
N ASN A 546 40.04 11.59 5.39
CA ASN A 546 41.02 12.68 5.32
C ASN A 546 42.31 12.26 4.57
N THR A 547 42.17 11.94 3.29
CA THR A 547 43.33 11.65 2.44
C THR A 547 43.70 12.84 1.56
N SER A 548 45.00 13.16 1.46
CA SER A 548 45.52 14.19 0.55
C SER A 548 45.58 13.71 -0.91
N SER A 549 45.36 12.43 -1.17
CA SER A 549 45.41 11.85 -2.52
C SER A 549 44.10 12.06 -3.27
N PRO A 550 44.05 12.76 -4.40
CA PRO A 550 42.85 12.94 -5.21
C PRO A 550 42.24 11.60 -5.66
N MET A 551 43.06 10.61 -5.96
CA MET A 551 42.63 9.25 -6.32
C MET A 551 41.85 8.60 -5.18
N LEU A 552 42.39 8.62 -3.97
CA LEU A 552 41.72 7.99 -2.81
C LEU A 552 40.46 8.76 -2.41
N GLN A 553 40.41 10.09 -2.62
CA GLN A 553 39.20 10.89 -2.47
C GLN A 553 38.09 10.45 -3.44
N ASN A 554 38.46 10.21 -4.70
CA ASN A 554 37.53 9.72 -5.72
C ASN A 554 37.01 8.32 -5.41
N ILE A 555 37.86 7.41 -4.94
CA ILE A 555 37.44 6.09 -4.45
C ILE A 555 36.46 6.22 -3.27
N ASN A 556 36.74 7.10 -2.31
CA ASN A 556 35.83 7.37 -1.19
C ASN A 556 34.49 7.89 -1.66
N LYS A 557 34.44 8.80 -2.63
CA LYS A 557 33.18 9.31 -3.19
C LYS A 557 32.36 8.19 -3.82
N PHE A 558 33.00 7.29 -4.57
CA PHE A 558 32.33 6.14 -5.16
C PHE A 558 31.79 5.19 -4.09
N ILE A 559 32.63 4.77 -3.13
CA ILE A 559 32.23 3.88 -2.03
C ILE A 559 31.05 4.48 -1.28
N LYS A 560 31.11 5.78 -0.95
CA LYS A 560 30.02 6.48 -0.25
C LYS A 560 28.72 6.48 -1.04
N SER A 561 28.80 6.75 -2.34
CA SER A 561 27.63 6.74 -3.23
C SER A 561 26.95 5.34 -3.27
N GLN A 562 27.74 4.28 -3.36
CA GLN A 562 27.23 2.91 -3.40
C GLN A 562 26.75 2.42 -2.02
N GLU A 563 27.42 2.83 -0.94
CA GLU A 563 26.97 2.59 0.44
C GLU A 563 25.61 3.24 0.68
N ASP A 564 25.42 4.49 0.27
CA ASP A 564 24.16 5.22 0.41
C ASP A 564 23.04 4.55 -0.40
N LYS A 565 23.35 4.10 -1.63
CA LYS A 565 22.39 3.33 -2.45
C LYS A 565 21.97 2.01 -1.78
N LEU A 566 22.93 1.26 -1.27
CA LEU A 566 22.67 0.02 -0.54
C LEU A 566 21.77 0.27 0.68
N LYS A 567 22.04 1.32 1.44
CA LYS A 567 21.22 1.71 2.60
C LYS A 567 19.78 2.00 2.19
N GLU A 568 19.56 2.73 1.10
CA GLU A 568 18.19 3.01 0.61
C GLU A 568 17.47 1.71 0.21
N LEU A 569 18.14 0.79 -0.49
CA LEU A 569 17.57 -0.52 -0.84
C LEU A 569 17.21 -1.34 0.40
N LEU A 570 18.09 -1.36 1.40
CA LEU A 570 17.86 -2.09 2.65
C LEU A 570 16.74 -1.47 3.48
N LYS A 571 16.68 -0.15 3.61
CA LYS A 571 15.58 0.54 4.28
C LYS A 571 14.23 0.21 3.65
N HIS A 572 14.24 0.10 2.33
CA HIS A 572 13.05 -0.30 1.59
C HIS A 572 12.62 -1.73 1.92
N GLU A 573 13.58 -2.67 2.00
CA GLU A 573 13.29 -4.05 2.38
C GLU A 573 12.81 -4.15 3.84
N VAL A 574 13.35 -3.34 4.74
CA VAL A 574 12.85 -3.21 6.13
C VAL A 574 11.36 -2.90 6.15
N VAL A 575 10.90 -1.99 5.30
CA VAL A 575 9.48 -1.64 5.22
C VAL A 575 8.61 -2.81 4.76
N ASN A 576 9.06 -3.53 3.73
CA ASN A 576 8.33 -4.71 3.23
C ASN A 576 8.25 -5.80 4.31
N LYS A 577 9.38 -6.10 4.95
CA LYS A 577 9.47 -7.13 5.99
C LYS A 577 8.79 -6.75 7.30
N LYS A 578 8.76 -5.48 7.67
CA LYS A 578 7.97 -4.96 8.79
C LYS A 578 6.53 -5.47 8.73
N LYS A 579 5.90 -5.39 7.54
CA LYS A 579 4.52 -5.83 7.32
C LYS A 579 4.36 -7.32 7.62
N GLU A 580 5.28 -8.14 7.09
CA GLU A 580 5.27 -9.59 7.28
C GLU A 580 5.51 -9.97 8.76
N ILE A 581 6.40 -9.26 9.44
CA ILE A 581 6.71 -9.46 10.87
C ILE A 581 5.46 -9.14 11.69
N TYR A 582 4.87 -7.97 11.50
CA TYR A 582 3.71 -7.51 12.26
C TYR A 582 2.50 -8.45 12.11
N THR A 583 2.15 -8.80 10.88
CA THR A 583 0.98 -9.64 10.61
C THR A 583 1.17 -11.11 10.95
N SER A 584 2.40 -11.55 11.24
CA SER A 584 2.69 -12.95 11.57
C SER A 584 2.02 -13.42 12.85
N VAL A 585 1.71 -12.52 13.79
CA VAL A 585 0.96 -12.83 15.02
C VAL A 585 -0.42 -13.36 14.66
N GLU A 586 -1.21 -12.55 13.95
CA GLU A 586 -2.58 -12.90 13.54
C GLU A 586 -2.59 -14.13 12.62
N ALA A 587 -1.68 -14.19 11.64
CA ALA A 587 -1.56 -15.30 10.70
C ALA A 587 -1.26 -16.63 11.41
N THR A 588 -0.41 -16.64 12.42
CA THR A 588 -0.10 -17.85 13.21
C THR A 588 -1.33 -18.31 13.99
N ILE A 589 -2.06 -17.39 14.62
CA ILE A 589 -3.29 -17.69 15.35
C ILE A 589 -4.35 -18.24 14.39
N GLN A 590 -4.57 -17.59 13.25
CA GLN A 590 -5.53 -18.00 12.23
C GLN A 590 -5.24 -19.41 11.70
N ASN A 591 -3.97 -19.70 11.38
CA ASN A 591 -3.55 -21.01 10.91
C ASN A 591 -3.77 -22.11 11.96
N ALA A 592 -3.50 -21.84 13.23
CA ALA A 592 -3.74 -22.78 14.32
C ALA A 592 -5.24 -23.06 14.56
N MET A 593 -6.10 -22.08 14.28
CA MET A 593 -7.54 -22.16 14.42
C MET A 593 -8.25 -22.68 13.16
N ALA A 594 -7.57 -22.80 12.01
CA ALA A 594 -8.19 -23.09 10.70
C ALA A 594 -9.05 -24.36 10.71
N SER A 595 -8.52 -25.48 11.18
CA SER A 595 -9.25 -26.75 11.27
C SER A 595 -10.48 -26.66 12.18
N CYS A 596 -10.41 -25.85 13.23
CA CYS A 596 -11.54 -25.63 14.13
C CYS A 596 -12.65 -24.81 13.46
N TYR A 597 -12.30 -23.82 12.66
CA TYR A 597 -13.27 -23.05 11.88
C TYR A 597 -13.99 -23.93 10.86
N GLU A 598 -13.28 -24.82 10.18
CA GLU A 598 -13.84 -25.80 9.22
C GLU A 598 -14.81 -26.74 9.94
N GLU A 599 -14.39 -27.38 11.03
CA GLU A 599 -15.23 -28.27 11.84
C GLU A 599 -16.50 -27.56 12.34
N ALA A 600 -16.36 -26.34 12.85
CA ALA A 600 -17.50 -25.56 13.33
C ALA A 600 -18.43 -25.14 12.17
N ALA A 601 -17.90 -24.82 10.99
CA ALA A 601 -18.70 -24.43 9.82
C ALA A 601 -19.57 -25.58 9.29
N GLU A 602 -19.15 -26.84 9.44
CA GLU A 602 -19.91 -28.02 9.02
C GLU A 602 -21.16 -28.28 9.88
N LYS A 603 -21.19 -27.79 11.12
CA LYS A 603 -22.31 -28.02 12.02
C LYS A 603 -23.55 -27.23 11.58
N THR A 604 -24.62 -27.94 11.22
CA THR A 604 -25.90 -27.37 10.75
C THR A 604 -27.08 -27.92 11.53
N GLY A 605 -28.24 -27.30 11.43
CA GLY A 605 -29.48 -27.79 12.09
C GLY A 605 -29.73 -27.15 13.46
N GLU A 606 -30.67 -27.72 14.20
CA GLU A 606 -31.07 -27.29 15.54
C GLU A 606 -29.95 -27.57 16.55
N GLY A 607 -29.67 -26.62 17.46
CA GLY A 607 -28.57 -26.74 18.43
C GLY A 607 -27.16 -26.41 17.86
N SER A 608 -27.00 -26.25 16.54
CA SER A 608 -25.71 -26.03 15.91
C SER A 608 -24.94 -24.79 16.44
N THR A 609 -25.65 -23.76 16.90
CA THR A 609 -25.00 -22.56 17.48
C THR A 609 -24.25 -22.91 18.76
N LYS A 610 -24.88 -23.61 19.68
CA LYS A 610 -24.25 -24.06 20.94
C LYS A 610 -23.07 -25.00 20.66
N GLU A 611 -23.21 -25.88 19.66
CA GLU A 611 -22.14 -26.80 19.29
C GLU A 611 -20.94 -26.07 18.67
N LYS A 612 -21.15 -25.07 17.80
CA LYS A 612 -20.09 -24.21 17.29
C LYS A 612 -19.37 -23.46 18.41
N GLN A 613 -20.12 -22.88 19.33
CA GLN A 613 -19.57 -22.19 20.50
C GLN A 613 -18.71 -23.15 21.34
N ARG A 614 -19.19 -24.40 21.55
CA ARG A 614 -18.43 -25.42 22.27
C ARG A 614 -17.14 -25.79 21.56
N ILE A 615 -17.18 -26.05 20.25
CA ILE A 615 -16.02 -26.41 19.42
C ILE A 615 -14.97 -25.30 19.50
N LEU A 616 -15.36 -24.05 19.23
CA LEU A 616 -14.46 -22.90 19.26
C LEU A 616 -13.82 -22.73 20.65
N LYS A 617 -14.62 -22.77 21.71
CA LYS A 617 -14.13 -22.62 23.08
C LYS A 617 -13.15 -23.73 23.48
N THR A 618 -13.51 -24.99 23.25
CA THR A 618 -12.66 -26.14 23.58
C THR A 618 -11.35 -26.09 22.81
N ARG A 619 -11.39 -25.65 21.55
CA ARG A 619 -10.18 -25.52 20.73
C ARG A 619 -9.26 -24.41 21.23
N ILE A 620 -9.78 -23.25 21.57
CA ILE A 620 -8.99 -22.18 22.19
C ILE A 620 -8.34 -22.66 23.48
N GLU A 621 -9.10 -23.34 24.35
CA GLU A 621 -8.57 -23.92 25.58
C GLU A 621 -7.44 -24.93 25.33
N SER A 622 -7.59 -25.80 24.33
CA SER A 622 -6.55 -26.79 24.00
C SER A 622 -5.30 -26.21 23.37
N LEU A 623 -5.43 -25.13 22.59
CA LEU A 623 -4.30 -24.47 21.94
C LEU A 623 -3.62 -23.41 22.81
N LYS A 624 -4.30 -22.97 23.87
CA LYS A 624 -3.86 -21.87 24.74
C LYS A 624 -2.38 -21.90 25.13
N PRO A 625 -1.77 -23.05 25.51
CA PRO A 625 -0.37 -23.09 25.92
C PRO A 625 0.61 -22.77 24.79
N ASP A 626 0.25 -23.09 23.54
CA ASP A 626 1.19 -23.09 22.41
C ASP A 626 0.94 -22.01 21.38
N ILE A 627 -0.31 -21.59 21.19
CA ILE A 627 -0.69 -20.68 20.09
C ILE A 627 0.03 -19.33 20.17
N PHE A 628 0.10 -18.74 21.38
CA PHE A 628 0.74 -17.44 21.61
C PHE A 628 2.26 -17.55 21.61
N ARG A 629 2.82 -18.64 22.14
CA ARG A 629 4.27 -18.92 22.09
C ARG A 629 4.73 -19.12 20.66
N ASN A 630 3.95 -19.81 19.84
CA ASN A 630 4.23 -19.98 18.41
C ASN A 630 4.13 -18.65 17.65
N ALA A 631 3.14 -17.80 17.98
CA ALA A 631 3.04 -16.45 17.42
C ALA A 631 4.27 -15.61 17.79
N LYS A 632 4.70 -15.59 19.06
CA LYS A 632 5.95 -14.95 19.52
C LYS A 632 7.14 -15.47 18.72
N LYS A 633 7.30 -16.79 18.61
CA LYS A 633 8.40 -17.43 17.87
C LYS A 633 8.40 -17.01 16.40
N GLY A 634 7.23 -16.95 15.76
CA GLY A 634 7.08 -16.49 14.37
C GLY A 634 7.58 -15.07 14.14
N VAL A 635 7.23 -14.14 15.04
CA VAL A 635 7.71 -12.75 15.00
C VAL A 635 9.23 -12.69 15.12
N LEU A 636 9.81 -13.40 16.09
CA LEU A 636 11.26 -13.38 16.34
C LEU A 636 12.05 -14.01 15.20
N ILE A 637 11.56 -15.11 14.59
CA ILE A 637 12.21 -15.74 13.44
C ILE A 637 12.26 -14.76 12.28
N LYS A 638 11.13 -14.14 11.90
CA LYS A 638 11.08 -13.18 10.80
C LYS A 638 11.92 -11.93 11.05
N THR A 639 11.98 -11.47 12.31
CA THR A 639 12.86 -10.37 12.70
C THR A 639 14.33 -10.74 12.54
N ASN A 640 14.73 -11.94 12.95
CA ASN A 640 16.09 -12.44 12.77
C ASN A 640 16.46 -12.60 11.28
N GLU A 641 15.55 -13.14 10.48
CA GLU A 641 15.74 -13.28 9.03
C GLU A 641 16.01 -11.92 8.36
N LEU A 642 15.28 -10.87 8.76
CA LEU A 642 15.51 -9.52 8.27
C LEU A 642 16.88 -8.98 8.70
N MET A 643 17.25 -9.12 9.97
CA MET A 643 18.52 -8.61 10.51
C MET A 643 19.72 -9.32 9.84
N GLU A 644 19.64 -10.64 9.69
CA GLU A 644 20.64 -11.43 8.98
C GLU A 644 20.74 -11.04 7.49
N TYR A 645 19.61 -10.81 6.84
CA TYR A 645 19.59 -10.35 5.45
C TYR A 645 20.30 -9.01 5.29
N ILE A 646 20.04 -8.05 6.20
CA ILE A 646 20.69 -6.73 6.17
C ILE A 646 22.21 -6.89 6.33
N LYS A 647 22.66 -7.63 7.36
CA LYS A 647 24.07 -7.86 7.65
C LYS A 647 24.79 -8.50 6.47
N LYS A 648 24.28 -9.63 5.95
CA LYS A 648 24.87 -10.35 4.82
C LYS A 648 24.90 -9.53 3.54
N SER A 649 23.86 -8.73 3.30
CA SER A 649 23.82 -7.83 2.13
C SER A 649 24.86 -6.73 2.24
N MET A 650 25.04 -6.11 3.41
CA MET A 650 26.09 -5.12 3.64
C MET A 650 27.48 -5.72 3.46
N GLU A 651 27.76 -6.86 4.09
CA GLU A 651 29.02 -7.58 3.98
C GLU A 651 29.37 -7.88 2.52
N PHE A 652 28.49 -8.61 1.83
CA PHE A 652 28.72 -9.09 0.47
C PHE A 652 28.90 -7.95 -0.54
N VAL A 653 28.03 -6.93 -0.49
CA VAL A 653 28.08 -5.84 -1.46
C VAL A 653 29.27 -4.93 -1.20
N LEU A 654 29.55 -4.58 0.06
CA LEU A 654 30.64 -3.67 0.39
C LEU A 654 32.01 -4.34 0.24
N GLU A 655 32.15 -5.62 0.53
CA GLU A 655 33.38 -6.35 0.27
C GLU A 655 33.73 -6.35 -1.23
N LYS A 656 32.75 -6.70 -2.07
CA LYS A 656 32.93 -6.62 -3.54
C LYS A 656 33.25 -5.20 -4.01
N LEU A 657 32.55 -4.21 -3.47
CA LEU A 657 32.78 -2.79 -3.77
C LEU A 657 34.22 -2.39 -3.49
N ILE A 658 34.75 -2.75 -2.32
CA ILE A 658 36.15 -2.49 -1.96
C ILE A 658 37.10 -3.22 -2.92
N GLN A 659 36.84 -4.49 -3.24
CA GLN A 659 37.67 -5.27 -4.16
C GLN A 659 37.76 -4.60 -5.54
N TYR A 660 36.63 -4.20 -6.14
CA TYR A 660 36.62 -3.56 -7.45
C TYR A 660 37.20 -2.15 -7.45
N SER A 661 37.06 -1.40 -6.35
CA SER A 661 37.63 -0.03 -6.24
C SER A 661 39.16 -0.01 -6.28
N PHE A 662 39.83 -1.11 -5.97
CA PHE A 662 41.30 -1.28 -5.98
C PHE A 662 41.79 -2.32 -6.99
N ALA A 663 41.04 -2.60 -8.06
CA ALA A 663 41.41 -3.60 -9.06
C ALA A 663 42.61 -3.13 -9.90
N LYS A 664 43.75 -3.86 -9.83
CA LYS A 664 45.02 -3.44 -10.42
C LYS A 664 45.04 -3.53 -11.97
N ALA A 665 44.25 -4.40 -12.56
CA ALA A 665 44.25 -4.68 -14.01
C ALA A 665 43.77 -3.48 -14.87
N ILE A 666 43.14 -2.47 -14.25
CA ILE A 666 42.42 -1.43 -14.96
C ILE A 666 43.22 -0.12 -15.08
N GLN A 667 44.28 0.01 -14.32
CA GLN A 667 45.06 1.25 -14.16
C GLN A 667 45.71 1.89 -15.42
N ASN A 668 45.72 1.17 -16.56
CA ASN A 668 46.40 1.68 -17.79
C ASN A 668 45.48 1.85 -19.00
N THR A 669 44.18 1.65 -18.85
CA THR A 669 43.25 1.54 -19.98
C THR A 669 42.05 2.48 -19.91
N MET A 670 41.98 3.37 -18.90
CA MET A 670 40.81 4.22 -18.67
C MET A 670 40.79 5.48 -19.52
N CYS A 671 39.60 5.79 -20.00
CA CYS A 671 39.24 6.94 -20.80
C CYS A 671 39.04 8.21 -19.95
N ASP A 672 39.30 9.37 -20.54
CA ASP A 672 39.04 10.67 -19.92
C ASP A 672 37.53 10.96 -19.81
N VAL A 673 37.05 11.21 -18.59
CA VAL A 673 35.67 11.52 -18.24
C VAL A 673 35.48 12.95 -17.69
N SER A 674 36.47 13.80 -17.87
CA SER A 674 36.45 15.18 -17.33
C SER A 674 35.28 15.99 -17.87
N LYS A 675 34.92 15.83 -19.13
CA LYS A 675 33.74 16.49 -19.75
C LYS A 675 32.42 16.04 -19.13
N GLU A 676 32.26 14.75 -18.91
CA GLU A 676 31.05 14.19 -18.30
C GLU A 676 30.90 14.66 -16.84
N ILE A 677 31.99 14.84 -16.12
CA ILE A 677 31.99 15.41 -14.75
C ILE A 677 31.53 16.86 -14.77
N GLU A 678 32.10 17.72 -15.67
CA GLU A 678 31.68 19.11 -15.79
C GLU A 678 30.20 19.27 -16.18
N GLU A 679 29.72 18.42 -17.09
CA GLU A 679 28.28 18.41 -17.48
C GLU A 679 27.39 18.01 -16.31
N LEU A 680 27.80 17.02 -15.53
CA LEU A 680 27.05 16.56 -14.36
C LEU A 680 27.00 17.65 -13.27
N GLU A 681 28.12 18.37 -13.02
CA GLU A 681 28.18 19.46 -12.06
C GLU A 681 27.26 20.62 -12.46
N LYS A 682 27.19 20.97 -13.74
CA LYS A 682 26.21 21.95 -14.26
C LYS A 682 24.77 21.53 -14.05
N LEU A 683 24.46 20.25 -14.27
CA LEU A 683 23.11 19.68 -14.03
C LEU A 683 22.77 19.65 -12.54
N SER A 684 23.73 19.35 -11.68
CA SER A 684 23.57 19.37 -10.23
C SER A 684 23.25 20.76 -9.69
N ALA A 685 23.96 21.78 -10.16
CA ALA A 685 23.71 23.18 -9.81
C ALA A 685 22.30 23.63 -10.21
N GLN A 686 21.85 23.30 -11.42
CA GLN A 686 20.48 23.62 -11.88
C GLN A 686 19.38 22.98 -11.03
N LEU A 687 19.63 21.82 -10.41
CA LEU A 687 18.65 21.17 -9.53
C LEU A 687 18.60 21.80 -8.13
N THR A 688 19.71 22.37 -7.65
CA THR A 688 19.75 23.10 -6.37
C THR A 688 19.06 24.46 -6.50
N ASP A 689 19.21 25.17 -7.60
CA ASP A 689 18.55 26.46 -7.85
C ASP A 689 17.02 26.35 -8.00
N ASN A 690 16.50 25.23 -8.47
CA ASN A 690 15.04 24.97 -8.58
C ASN A 690 14.37 24.53 -7.25
N THR A 691 15.12 24.50 -6.15
CA THR A 691 14.63 24.12 -4.81
C THR A 691 14.58 25.29 -3.82
N GLY A 692 14.99 26.52 -4.26
CA GLY A 692 14.91 27.77 -3.51
C GLY A 692 13.55 28.46 -3.55
#